data_8316b36eefff06d967599e8d0885608f
#
_entry.id   8316b36eefff06d967599e8d0885608f
#
_cell.length_a   1.000
_cell.length_b   1.000
_cell.length_c   1.000
_cell.angle_alpha   90.00
_cell.angle_beta   90.00
_cell.angle_gamma   90.00
#
_symmetry.space_group_name_H-M   'P 1'
#
loop_
_entity.id
_entity.type
_entity.pdbx_description
1 polymer ?
#
loop_
_entity_poly.entity_id
_entity_poly.type
_entity_poly.pdbx_seq_one_letter_code
_entity_poly.pdbx_strand_id
1 'polypeptide(L)'
;MNTTTPFKTSSIALAIMATFTTPLVAGAQSSVENSQPENTQLETTQLETITVLGKVYRNTATKTALEPEETPQGVTIIDKELLDQRGVKSVNEALRYAPGVVTEQKGAAVTMYDNFSIRGFETNNQNYYDGLILPYLAGWNLHPQIDPVAIQQIEVFKGPTSVLYGTMPPGGMVNIIAKSPQQEQSTSVGLATGSRHLVQASLDSAGQIGDSNLSYRLVATARKQDSQVNGAEEERYLIAPSLDWQVTDRTLINVNLYYQNDPAMGINSSMPVEVVKRQSPSVSMGDTNWSTFERDVLMLGYKLNHEFNDNWSFLQNARYTDASLYQENTYHLDTGFTAATGALSRNIYTTDESYKSVVIDNQLSGLVTMGNWQHNLLVGVDYQDLDGDSSYKEFAGNAAFYTFNAYQPNNHLLDKSQLNEVYSERHDIGFEQLGVYFQDQIRHGQLILLAGGRYDLFKSHDDKTSTAPTYDGKETSDHNQFSYRVGALYELGNGLSPFANYATSFEPAAGTDINGKSLKPQTGEQIEVGFKYMSADMANTLTASYFHITKFDSIAADPNDPTFRAKIQLGEVTSQGIELEGQAYLADNWDVLASYTYLDMEVKKATDATLVGTTPIYVPKHSANLWTNYYLTSGALSGVRIGGGVRYVGEMEMDATNTQGKVPSYTVTDLSLGYDLGNASDSLNGAQVNLVVNNLFNEQYYSCYNQTNCWFGAEQTVELNVNYGF
;
A
#
# COMPACT_ATOMS: atom_id res chain seq x y z
N MET A 1 10.14 -4.52 44.98
CA MET A 1 11.49 -5.03 44.81
C MET A 1 11.40 -6.23 43.91
N ASN A 2 11.46 -6.04 42.62
CA ASN A 2 11.86 -7.02 41.63
C ASN A 2 12.41 -6.22 40.44
N THR A 3 13.71 -6.23 40.31
CA THR A 3 14.49 -5.58 39.29
C THR A 3 14.51 -6.47 38.06
N THR A 4 13.82 -6.08 36.99
CA THR A 4 14.03 -6.63 35.65
C THR A 4 14.95 -5.69 34.90
N THR A 5 16.15 -6.16 34.64
CA THR A 5 17.17 -5.52 33.78
C THR A 5 16.74 -5.59 32.33
N PRO A 6 16.85 -4.51 31.53
CA PRO A 6 16.60 -4.59 30.11
C PRO A 6 17.74 -5.32 29.40
N PHE A 7 17.39 -6.28 28.56
CA PHE A 7 18.30 -6.93 27.63
C PHE A 7 18.75 -5.92 26.57
N LYS A 8 20.02 -5.61 26.55
CA LYS A 8 20.66 -4.89 25.45
C LYS A 8 20.85 -5.83 24.27
N THR A 9 20.01 -5.72 23.26
CA THR A 9 20.19 -6.35 21.94
C THR A 9 21.06 -5.45 21.04
N SER A 10 22.33 -5.45 21.30
CA SER A 10 23.32 -4.89 20.37
C SER A 10 24.45 -5.89 20.24
N SER A 11 24.42 -6.77 19.25
CA SER A 11 25.56 -7.56 18.74
C SER A 11 25.16 -8.87 18.04
N ILE A 12 24.19 -8.89 17.13
CA ILE A 12 23.91 -10.09 16.30
C ILE A 12 24.05 -9.83 14.77
N ALA A 13 24.38 -8.64 14.35
CA ALA A 13 24.43 -8.30 12.92
C ALA A 13 25.79 -8.60 12.20
N LEU A 14 26.73 -9.32 12.79
CA LEU A 14 28.06 -9.51 12.18
C LEU A 14 28.59 -10.96 12.15
N ALA A 15 27.75 -11.97 12.15
CA ALA A 15 28.23 -13.37 12.24
C ALA A 15 27.74 -14.31 11.11
N ILE A 16 27.27 -13.83 9.96
CA ILE A 16 26.82 -14.71 8.85
C ILE A 16 27.76 -14.65 7.62
N MET A 17 28.88 -13.97 7.68
CA MET A 17 29.86 -13.96 6.59
C MET A 17 31.14 -14.75 6.93
N ALA A 18 31.08 -16.02 7.18
CA ALA A 18 32.24 -16.92 7.04
C ALA A 18 31.82 -18.38 7.26
N THR A 19 31.57 -19.10 6.20
CA THR A 19 31.97 -20.48 5.95
C THR A 19 31.09 -21.14 4.87
N PHE A 20 31.37 -20.86 3.63
CA PHE A 20 31.05 -21.79 2.55
C PHE A 20 32.35 -22.13 1.81
N THR A 21 32.97 -23.23 2.21
CA THR A 21 34.05 -23.87 1.47
C THR A 21 33.47 -24.73 0.37
N THR A 22 33.80 -24.41 -0.86
CA THR A 22 33.46 -25.16 -2.07
C THR A 22 34.13 -26.56 -2.07
N PRO A 23 33.45 -27.60 -2.53
CA PRO A 23 34.14 -28.78 -3.05
C PRO A 23 34.35 -28.62 -4.56
N LEU A 24 35.61 -28.68 -4.99
CA LEU A 24 36.00 -28.93 -6.37
C LEU A 24 35.47 -30.30 -6.80
N VAL A 25 34.74 -30.33 -7.93
CA VAL A 25 34.53 -31.58 -8.65
C VAL A 25 35.23 -31.49 -9.99
N ALA A 26 36.09 -32.48 -10.21
CA ALA A 26 36.96 -32.63 -11.36
C ALA A 26 36.15 -32.98 -12.63
N GLY A 27 36.68 -32.53 -13.77
CA GLY A 27 36.08 -32.66 -15.06
C GLY A 27 35.93 -34.07 -15.62
N ALA A 28 35.01 -34.19 -16.56
CA ALA A 28 35.04 -35.25 -17.57
C ALA A 28 34.82 -34.58 -18.95
N GLN A 29 35.81 -34.72 -19.81
CA GLN A 29 35.72 -34.41 -21.24
C GLN A 29 34.84 -35.43 -21.95
N SER A 30 33.95 -34.96 -22.83
CA SER A 30 33.49 -35.78 -23.95
C SER A 30 33.24 -34.94 -25.20
N SER A 31 33.94 -35.36 -26.18
CA SER A 31 33.95 -35.21 -27.65
C SER A 31 32.89 -34.40 -28.35
N VAL A 32 33.39 -33.49 -29.17
CA VAL A 32 32.74 -32.74 -30.23
C VAL A 32 32.25 -33.68 -31.33
N GLU A 33 30.99 -33.58 -31.71
CA GLU A 33 30.49 -34.06 -32.99
C GLU A 33 29.80 -32.93 -33.74
N ASN A 34 30.29 -32.68 -34.95
CA ASN A 34 29.80 -31.64 -35.89
C ASN A 34 28.40 -31.98 -36.40
N SER A 35 27.47 -31.10 -36.30
CA SER A 35 26.30 -31.06 -37.16
C SER A 35 25.90 -29.61 -37.52
N GLN A 36 25.57 -29.44 -38.81
CA GLN A 36 25.29 -28.19 -39.50
C GLN A 36 24.12 -27.38 -38.88
N PRO A 37 24.05 -26.06 -39.14
CA PRO A 37 22.98 -25.21 -38.60
C PRO A 37 21.65 -25.46 -39.33
N GLU A 38 20.70 -26.04 -38.62
CA GLU A 38 19.30 -25.95 -38.97
C GLU A 38 18.76 -24.59 -38.57
N ASN A 39 17.96 -24.00 -39.44
CA ASN A 39 17.19 -22.80 -39.23
C ASN A 39 16.33 -22.90 -37.98
N THR A 40 16.78 -22.37 -36.89
CA THR A 40 15.94 -22.17 -35.72
C THR A 40 15.17 -20.86 -35.97
N GLN A 41 13.89 -21.01 -36.31
CA GLN A 41 12.91 -19.94 -36.08
C GLN A 41 13.03 -19.55 -34.61
N LEU A 42 13.23 -18.26 -34.36
CA LEU A 42 13.05 -17.66 -33.06
C LEU A 42 11.62 -17.98 -32.61
N GLU A 43 11.47 -19.00 -31.78
CA GLU A 43 10.29 -19.13 -30.95
C GLU A 43 10.30 -17.87 -30.08
N THR A 44 9.36 -16.98 -30.37
CA THR A 44 8.94 -15.94 -29.45
C THR A 44 8.64 -16.66 -28.13
N THR A 45 9.52 -16.48 -27.16
CA THR A 45 9.22 -16.85 -25.78
C THR A 45 8.04 -15.96 -25.41
N GLN A 46 6.81 -16.48 -25.59
CA GLN A 46 5.65 -15.89 -24.95
C GLN A 46 5.99 -15.84 -23.49
N LEU A 47 6.07 -14.66 -22.93
CA LEU A 47 5.99 -14.44 -21.50
C LEU A 47 4.74 -15.21 -21.04
N GLU A 48 4.98 -16.37 -20.41
CA GLU A 48 3.90 -17.08 -19.75
C GLU A 48 3.35 -16.10 -18.73
N THR A 49 2.19 -15.63 -19.00
CA THR A 49 1.44 -14.67 -18.20
C THR A 49 1.49 -15.14 -16.75
N ILE A 50 1.79 -14.25 -15.83
CA ILE A 50 1.84 -14.35 -14.37
C ILE A 50 0.60 -15.06 -13.74
N THR A 51 -0.35 -15.41 -14.54
CA THR A 51 -1.60 -16.14 -14.30
C THR A 51 -1.46 -17.44 -13.51
N VAL A 52 -0.29 -18.08 -13.50
CA VAL A 52 -0.12 -19.40 -12.85
C VAL A 52 -0.07 -19.28 -11.33
N LEU A 53 0.56 -18.23 -10.77
CA LEU A 53 0.71 -18.09 -9.32
C LEU A 53 -0.58 -17.65 -8.60
N GLY A 54 -1.40 -16.79 -9.21
CA GLY A 54 -2.69 -16.36 -8.66
C GLY A 54 -3.74 -17.48 -8.56
N LYS A 55 -3.65 -18.50 -9.41
CA LYS A 55 -4.62 -19.62 -9.44
C LYS A 55 -4.46 -20.57 -8.25
N VAL A 56 -3.25 -20.76 -7.75
CA VAL A 56 -3.00 -21.74 -6.69
C VAL A 56 -3.60 -21.31 -5.35
N TYR A 57 -3.46 -20.03 -4.98
CA TYR A 57 -3.89 -19.53 -3.68
C TYR A 57 -5.11 -18.61 -3.72
N ARG A 58 -5.57 -18.18 -4.90
CA ARG A 58 -6.67 -17.20 -5.05
C ARG A 58 -6.48 -15.95 -4.16
N ASN A 59 -5.25 -15.46 -4.06
CA ASN A 59 -4.90 -14.31 -3.25
C ASN A 59 -5.24 -12.97 -3.91
N THR A 60 -5.72 -13.01 -5.16
CA THR A 60 -6.05 -11.81 -5.94
C THR A 60 -7.22 -11.04 -5.33
N ALA A 61 -7.33 -9.76 -5.62
CA ALA A 61 -8.40 -8.90 -5.14
C ALA A 61 -9.81 -9.35 -5.58
N THR A 62 -9.92 -10.19 -6.59
CA THR A 62 -11.19 -10.81 -7.02
C THR A 62 -11.60 -12.00 -6.18
N LYS A 63 -10.69 -12.60 -5.42
CA LYS A 63 -10.85 -13.90 -4.72
C LYS A 63 -11.29 -15.05 -5.67
N THR A 64 -11.09 -14.88 -6.97
CA THR A 64 -11.47 -15.86 -7.99
C THR A 64 -10.31 -16.11 -8.95
N ALA A 65 -10.41 -17.15 -9.77
CA ALA A 65 -9.40 -17.47 -10.80
C ALA A 65 -9.60 -16.69 -12.11
N LEU A 66 -10.30 -15.56 -12.07
CA LEU A 66 -10.61 -14.75 -13.23
C LEU A 66 -9.53 -13.73 -13.51
N GLU A 67 -9.29 -13.54 -14.77
CA GLU A 67 -8.36 -12.51 -15.22
C GLU A 67 -8.95 -11.10 -14.98
N PRO A 68 -8.11 -10.09 -14.73
CA PRO A 68 -8.57 -8.71 -14.58
C PRO A 68 -9.40 -8.23 -15.76
N GLU A 69 -9.11 -8.71 -16.97
CA GLU A 69 -9.81 -8.39 -18.23
C GLU A 69 -11.24 -8.92 -18.25
N GLU A 70 -11.52 -10.02 -17.57
CA GLU A 70 -12.86 -10.62 -17.43
C GLU A 70 -13.68 -10.00 -16.31
N THR A 71 -13.06 -9.15 -15.48
CA THR A 71 -13.73 -8.52 -14.34
C THR A 71 -14.38 -7.21 -14.79
N PRO A 72 -15.70 -7.03 -14.61
CA PRO A 72 -16.41 -5.81 -15.00
C PRO A 72 -16.15 -4.66 -14.02
N GLN A 73 -14.88 -4.32 -13.78
CA GLN A 73 -14.44 -3.26 -12.84
C GLN A 73 -13.01 -2.84 -13.19
N GLY A 74 -12.63 -1.62 -12.82
CA GLY A 74 -11.27 -1.12 -12.98
C GLY A 74 -10.30 -1.83 -12.02
N VAL A 75 -9.24 -2.43 -12.55
CA VAL A 75 -8.15 -3.06 -11.80
C VAL A 75 -6.83 -2.63 -12.42
N THR A 76 -5.89 -2.13 -11.60
CA THR A 76 -4.51 -1.84 -12.00
C THR A 76 -3.58 -2.84 -11.35
N ILE A 77 -2.67 -3.43 -12.12
CA ILE A 77 -1.63 -4.34 -11.62
C ILE A 77 -0.27 -3.68 -11.77
N ILE A 78 0.51 -3.69 -10.69
CA ILE A 78 1.90 -3.23 -10.66
C ILE A 78 2.75 -4.44 -10.28
N ASP A 79 3.46 -4.98 -11.25
CA ASP A 79 4.27 -6.18 -11.08
C ASP A 79 5.65 -5.88 -10.46
N LYS A 80 6.36 -6.95 -10.11
CA LYS A 80 7.72 -6.86 -9.55
C LYS A 80 8.69 -6.14 -10.49
N GLU A 81 8.58 -6.33 -11.79
CA GLU A 81 9.50 -5.71 -12.75
C GLU A 81 9.38 -4.18 -12.70
N LEU A 82 8.17 -3.65 -12.68
CA LEU A 82 7.93 -2.21 -12.53
C LEU A 82 8.41 -1.69 -11.16
N LEU A 83 8.21 -2.47 -10.07
CA LEU A 83 8.72 -2.09 -8.75
C LEU A 83 10.26 -1.96 -8.77
N ASP A 84 10.96 -2.92 -9.35
CA ASP A 84 12.41 -2.93 -9.45
C ASP A 84 12.92 -1.81 -10.37
N GLN A 85 12.29 -1.60 -11.53
CA GLN A 85 12.66 -0.56 -12.49
C GLN A 85 12.55 0.85 -11.89
N ARG A 86 11.55 1.07 -11.04
CA ARG A 86 11.29 2.37 -10.41
C ARG A 86 12.02 2.56 -9.08
N GLY A 87 12.69 1.52 -8.56
CA GLY A 87 13.45 1.56 -7.30
C GLY A 87 12.58 1.92 -6.10
N VAL A 88 11.34 1.39 -6.03
CA VAL A 88 10.39 1.74 -4.99
C VAL A 88 10.79 1.15 -3.64
N LYS A 89 10.54 1.90 -2.56
CA LYS A 89 10.87 1.53 -1.17
C LYS A 89 9.63 1.38 -0.27
N SER A 90 8.45 1.75 -0.78
CA SER A 90 7.18 1.63 -0.07
C SER A 90 6.04 1.38 -1.05
N VAL A 91 4.91 0.88 -0.54
CA VAL A 91 3.67 0.75 -1.32
C VAL A 91 3.20 2.12 -1.81
N ASN A 92 3.33 3.15 -0.99
CA ASN A 92 2.99 4.53 -1.36
C ASN A 92 3.77 5.01 -2.61
N GLU A 93 5.07 4.69 -2.68
CA GLU A 93 5.89 4.98 -3.86
C GLU A 93 5.49 4.15 -5.09
N ALA A 94 5.17 2.88 -4.91
CA ALA A 94 4.72 2.01 -6.01
C ALA A 94 3.46 2.55 -6.69
N LEU A 95 2.55 3.13 -5.91
CA LEU A 95 1.26 3.65 -6.37
C LEU A 95 1.33 5.00 -7.09
N ARG A 96 2.47 5.70 -7.08
CA ARG A 96 2.64 7.05 -7.70
C ARG A 96 2.21 7.13 -9.17
N TYR A 97 2.26 6.01 -9.90
CA TYR A 97 1.87 5.92 -11.32
C TYR A 97 0.50 5.28 -11.55
N ALA A 98 -0.20 4.88 -10.48
CA ALA A 98 -1.52 4.26 -10.60
C ALA A 98 -2.61 5.32 -10.89
N PRO A 99 -3.46 5.12 -11.91
CA PRO A 99 -4.53 6.08 -12.21
C PRO A 99 -5.59 6.12 -11.10
N GLY A 100 -6.09 7.33 -10.82
CA GLY A 100 -7.09 7.57 -9.79
C GLY A 100 -6.57 7.48 -8.36
N VAL A 101 -5.25 7.28 -8.17
CA VAL A 101 -4.59 7.23 -6.86
C VAL A 101 -3.80 8.51 -6.61
N VAL A 102 -3.96 9.09 -5.42
CA VAL A 102 -3.16 10.23 -4.96
C VAL A 102 -2.40 9.80 -3.72
N THR A 103 -1.07 9.80 -3.84
CA THR A 103 -0.11 9.44 -2.79
C THR A 103 0.49 10.68 -2.14
N GLU A 104 1.31 10.49 -1.11
CA GLU A 104 2.09 11.57 -0.46
C GLU A 104 1.23 12.72 0.11
N GLN A 105 0.03 12.43 0.56
CA GLN A 105 -0.89 13.42 1.13
C GLN A 105 -0.29 14.14 2.35
N LYS A 106 0.59 13.47 3.10
CA LYS A 106 1.38 14.05 4.19
C LYS A 106 2.87 14.14 3.83
N GLY A 107 3.17 14.35 2.53
CA GLY A 107 4.52 14.48 2.01
C GLY A 107 5.29 13.16 1.92
N ALA A 108 6.55 13.25 1.49
CA ALA A 108 7.41 12.09 1.26
C ALA A 108 8.27 11.70 2.47
N ALA A 109 8.49 12.63 3.41
CA ALA A 109 9.30 12.36 4.61
C ALA A 109 8.56 11.55 5.67
N VAL A 110 7.23 11.47 5.60
CA VAL A 110 6.40 10.70 6.52
C VAL A 110 6.34 9.25 6.03
N THR A 111 7.21 8.41 6.59
CA THR A 111 7.35 6.99 6.17
C THR A 111 6.70 6.00 7.12
N MET A 112 5.99 6.48 8.14
CA MET A 112 5.39 5.65 9.19
C MET A 112 4.14 4.90 8.71
N TYR A 113 3.47 5.34 7.65
CA TYR A 113 2.27 4.70 7.09
C TYR A 113 2.12 4.96 5.59
N ASP A 114 1.38 4.09 4.91
CA ASP A 114 1.02 4.24 3.50
C ASP A 114 -0.33 4.97 3.41
N ASN A 115 -0.30 6.31 3.28
CA ASN A 115 -1.50 7.13 3.19
C ASN A 115 -1.73 7.60 1.74
N PHE A 116 -2.84 7.14 1.16
CA PHE A 116 -3.26 7.51 -0.19
C PHE A 116 -4.78 7.49 -0.31
N SER A 117 -5.29 8.11 -1.35
CA SER A 117 -6.70 8.04 -1.74
C SER A 117 -6.87 7.36 -3.09
N ILE A 118 -8.03 6.72 -3.28
CA ILE A 118 -8.46 6.14 -4.55
C ILE A 118 -9.77 6.83 -4.94
N ARG A 119 -9.85 7.39 -6.14
CA ARG A 119 -11.02 8.15 -6.62
C ARG A 119 -11.46 9.25 -5.64
N GLY A 120 -10.48 9.87 -4.95
CA GLY A 120 -10.68 10.95 -3.98
C GLY A 120 -11.04 10.50 -2.56
N PHE A 121 -11.35 9.23 -2.31
CA PHE A 121 -11.62 8.72 -0.97
C PHE A 121 -10.34 8.16 -0.33
N GLU A 122 -10.02 8.63 0.87
CA GLU A 122 -8.90 8.10 1.65
C GLU A 122 -9.13 6.63 1.99
N THR A 123 -8.07 5.82 1.93
CA THR A 123 -8.12 4.40 2.28
C THR A 123 -7.98 4.16 3.78
N ASN A 124 -7.76 5.21 4.59
CA ASN A 124 -7.53 5.13 6.03
C ASN A 124 -6.41 4.14 6.39
N ASN A 125 -5.36 4.04 5.54
CA ASN A 125 -4.27 3.06 5.64
C ASN A 125 -4.74 1.59 5.60
N GLN A 126 -5.92 1.30 5.09
CA GLN A 126 -6.49 -0.02 5.00
C GLN A 126 -5.96 -0.73 3.75
N ASN A 127 -4.93 -1.55 3.94
CA ASN A 127 -4.30 -2.37 2.91
C ASN A 127 -4.59 -3.85 3.15
N TYR A 128 -4.47 -4.64 2.10
CA TYR A 128 -4.61 -6.10 2.15
C TYR A 128 -3.29 -6.74 1.75
N TYR A 129 -2.96 -7.85 2.38
CA TYR A 129 -1.79 -8.64 2.09
C TYR A 129 -2.20 -10.09 1.89
N ASP A 130 -1.98 -10.62 0.67
CA ASP A 130 -2.44 -11.95 0.25
C ASP A 130 -3.94 -12.17 0.46
N GLY A 131 -4.76 -11.14 0.18
CA GLY A 131 -6.20 -11.21 0.30
C GLY A 131 -6.77 -11.12 1.72
N LEU A 132 -5.93 -10.97 2.75
CA LEU A 132 -6.32 -10.69 4.12
C LEU A 132 -6.00 -9.24 4.48
N ILE A 133 -6.87 -8.60 5.25
CA ILE A 133 -6.61 -7.24 5.73
C ILE A 133 -5.33 -7.19 6.55
N LEU A 134 -4.58 -6.11 6.41
CA LEU A 134 -3.54 -5.71 7.37
C LEU A 134 -4.21 -4.94 8.50
N PRO A 135 -4.27 -5.50 9.71
CA PRO A 135 -4.92 -4.85 10.83
C PRO A 135 -4.23 -3.54 11.21
N TYR A 136 -4.98 -2.60 11.77
CA TYR A 136 -4.45 -1.32 12.23
C TYR A 136 -5.29 -0.76 13.37
N LEU A 137 -4.70 0.07 14.22
CA LEU A 137 -5.42 0.81 15.26
C LEU A 137 -6.02 2.08 14.66
N ALA A 138 -7.35 2.14 14.57
CA ALA A 138 -8.06 3.28 14.01
C ALA A 138 -7.78 4.56 14.83
N GLY A 139 -7.35 5.63 14.14
CA GLY A 139 -7.00 6.90 14.78
C GLY A 139 -5.58 6.98 15.32
N TRP A 140 -4.78 5.91 15.22
CA TRP A 140 -3.41 5.81 15.71
C TRP A 140 -2.40 5.61 14.56
N ASN A 141 -1.11 5.46 14.90
CA ASN A 141 -0.04 5.42 13.90
C ASN A 141 0.45 4.00 13.56
N LEU A 142 0.03 3.00 14.34
CA LEU A 142 0.48 1.61 14.14
C LEU A 142 -0.22 0.96 12.96
N HIS A 143 0.47 0.97 11.81
CA HIS A 143 0.06 0.33 10.57
C HIS A 143 1.21 -0.53 10.03
N PRO A 144 1.00 -1.84 9.78
CA PRO A 144 1.97 -2.64 9.06
C PRO A 144 2.17 -2.12 7.63
N GLN A 145 3.42 -2.07 7.19
CA GLN A 145 3.81 -1.74 5.82
C GLN A 145 4.61 -2.90 5.27
N ILE A 146 4.26 -3.36 4.08
CA ILE A 146 4.99 -4.46 3.43
C ILE A 146 6.14 -3.88 2.62
N ASP A 147 7.36 -4.36 2.87
CA ASP A 147 8.53 -3.93 2.12
C ASP A 147 8.48 -4.47 0.68
N PRO A 148 8.74 -3.63 -0.34
CA PRO A 148 8.71 -4.02 -1.75
C PRO A 148 9.59 -5.23 -2.11
N VAL A 149 10.67 -5.48 -1.37
CA VAL A 149 11.53 -6.67 -1.55
C VAL A 149 10.74 -7.97 -1.39
N ALA A 150 9.69 -7.98 -0.56
CA ALA A 150 8.84 -9.15 -0.32
C ALA A 150 7.61 -9.21 -1.25
N ILE A 151 7.40 -8.22 -2.12
CA ILE A 151 6.22 -8.08 -2.97
C ILE A 151 6.46 -8.72 -4.34
N GLN A 152 5.48 -9.52 -4.80
CA GLN A 152 5.41 -10.04 -6.16
C GLN A 152 4.65 -9.10 -7.08
N GLN A 153 3.51 -8.58 -6.62
CA GLN A 153 2.70 -7.60 -7.34
C GLN A 153 1.79 -6.82 -6.38
N ILE A 154 1.33 -5.68 -6.82
CA ILE A 154 0.32 -4.87 -6.13
C ILE A 154 -0.88 -4.74 -7.06
N GLU A 155 -2.08 -4.98 -6.52
CA GLU A 155 -3.35 -4.85 -7.21
C GLU A 155 -4.12 -3.67 -6.62
N VAL A 156 -4.50 -2.71 -7.45
CA VAL A 156 -5.38 -1.61 -7.07
C VAL A 156 -6.77 -1.89 -7.63
N PHE A 157 -7.69 -2.21 -6.76
CA PHE A 157 -9.08 -2.49 -7.10
C PHE A 157 -9.91 -1.23 -6.90
N LYS A 158 -10.48 -0.67 -7.95
CA LYS A 158 -11.11 0.65 -7.95
C LYS A 158 -12.61 0.55 -7.69
N GLY A 159 -13.11 1.36 -6.77
CA GLY A 159 -14.51 1.34 -6.33
C GLY A 159 -14.83 0.29 -5.27
N PRO A 160 -16.09 0.22 -4.81
CA PRO A 160 -16.50 -0.64 -3.69
C PRO A 160 -16.27 -2.12 -3.93
N THR A 161 -15.61 -2.80 -2.98
CA THR A 161 -15.36 -4.24 -2.97
C THR A 161 -15.78 -4.90 -1.66
N SER A 162 -16.62 -4.23 -0.86
CA SER A 162 -17.11 -4.75 0.43
C SER A 162 -17.72 -6.14 0.34
N VAL A 163 -18.30 -6.50 -0.79
CA VAL A 163 -18.86 -7.85 -1.03
C VAL A 163 -17.86 -8.98 -0.81
N LEU A 164 -16.56 -8.73 -1.02
CA LEU A 164 -15.52 -9.74 -0.82
C LEU A 164 -14.73 -9.54 0.48
N TYR A 165 -14.66 -8.31 0.99
CA TYR A 165 -13.69 -7.93 2.00
C TYR A 165 -14.29 -7.28 3.26
N GLY A 166 -15.60 -6.99 3.25
CA GLY A 166 -16.30 -6.37 4.38
C GLY A 166 -16.09 -4.86 4.44
N THR A 167 -15.69 -4.37 5.58
CA THR A 167 -15.53 -2.92 5.82
C THR A 167 -14.48 -2.30 4.91
N MET A 168 -14.86 -1.26 4.14
CA MET A 168 -13.92 -0.48 3.34
C MET A 168 -14.50 0.84 2.84
N PRO A 169 -13.62 1.84 2.55
CA PRO A 169 -14.03 3.07 1.89
C PRO A 169 -14.49 2.83 0.45
N PRO A 170 -15.36 3.70 -0.08
CA PRO A 170 -15.97 3.47 -1.40
C PRO A 170 -15.03 3.69 -2.59
N GLY A 171 -13.84 4.25 -2.37
CA GLY A 171 -12.87 4.51 -3.45
C GLY A 171 -12.21 3.24 -4.01
N GLY A 172 -12.03 2.24 -3.17
CA GLY A 172 -11.35 0.99 -3.55
C GLY A 172 -10.38 0.47 -2.52
N MET A 173 -9.55 -0.49 -2.92
CA MET A 173 -8.57 -1.14 -2.05
C MET A 173 -7.26 -1.43 -2.78
N VAL A 174 -6.21 -1.62 -2.00
CA VAL A 174 -4.92 -2.14 -2.46
C VAL A 174 -4.69 -3.52 -1.85
N ASN A 175 -4.43 -4.51 -2.70
CA ASN A 175 -4.04 -5.85 -2.30
C ASN A 175 -2.60 -6.11 -2.71
N ILE A 176 -1.76 -6.49 -1.76
CA ILE A 176 -0.35 -6.76 -1.92
C ILE A 176 -0.19 -8.28 -1.99
N ILE A 177 0.41 -8.78 -3.05
CA ILE A 177 0.69 -10.21 -3.23
C ILE A 177 2.15 -10.48 -2.85
N ALA A 178 2.35 -11.37 -1.89
CA ALA A 178 3.66 -11.80 -1.45
C ALA A 178 4.38 -12.65 -2.52
N LYS A 179 5.70 -12.60 -2.50
CA LYS A 179 6.52 -13.61 -3.17
C LYS A 179 6.29 -14.97 -2.52
N SER A 180 5.94 -15.98 -3.29
CA SER A 180 5.65 -17.33 -2.82
C SER A 180 6.77 -18.32 -3.16
N PRO A 181 6.83 -19.47 -2.45
CA PRO A 181 7.73 -20.59 -2.80
C PRO A 181 7.56 -21.03 -4.25
N GLN A 182 8.61 -21.54 -4.84
CA GLN A 182 8.61 -22.09 -6.19
C GLN A 182 9.48 -23.34 -6.24
N GLN A 183 9.26 -24.22 -7.23
CA GLN A 183 10.04 -25.44 -7.38
C GLN A 183 11.39 -25.19 -8.07
N GLU A 184 11.43 -24.26 -8.99
CA GLU A 184 12.66 -23.87 -9.67
C GLU A 184 13.64 -23.20 -8.70
N GLN A 185 14.91 -23.62 -8.73
CA GLN A 185 15.95 -23.02 -7.90
C GLN A 185 16.30 -21.64 -8.43
N SER A 186 16.19 -20.64 -7.58
CA SER A 186 16.65 -19.30 -7.88
C SER A 186 17.16 -18.62 -6.61
N THR A 187 18.28 -17.95 -6.70
CA THR A 187 18.80 -17.13 -5.61
C THR A 187 19.31 -15.82 -6.18
N SER A 188 18.89 -14.71 -5.60
CA SER A 188 19.40 -13.39 -5.94
C SER A 188 19.88 -12.66 -4.68
N VAL A 189 21.00 -11.97 -4.81
CA VAL A 189 21.55 -11.07 -3.79
C VAL A 189 21.60 -9.67 -4.37
N GLY A 190 21.03 -8.71 -3.66
CA GLY A 190 20.99 -7.30 -4.07
C GLY A 190 21.80 -6.41 -3.13
N LEU A 191 22.45 -5.41 -3.69
CA LEU A 191 23.08 -4.31 -2.97
C LEU A 191 22.60 -2.99 -3.56
N ALA A 192 22.22 -2.03 -2.72
CA ALA A 192 21.85 -0.70 -3.15
C ALA A 192 22.62 0.37 -2.36
N THR A 193 22.93 1.47 -3.06
CA THR A 193 23.49 2.68 -2.45
C THR A 193 23.00 3.92 -3.19
N GLY A 194 23.02 5.06 -2.56
CA GLY A 194 22.51 6.28 -3.21
C GLY A 194 22.45 7.51 -2.32
N SER A 195 21.57 8.39 -2.68
CA SER A 195 21.27 9.63 -1.95
C SER A 195 20.94 9.35 -0.50
N ARG A 196 21.19 10.33 0.36
CA ARG A 196 20.91 10.24 1.80
C ARG A 196 21.61 9.05 2.46
N HIS A 197 22.86 8.78 2.06
CA HIS A 197 23.69 7.69 2.58
C HIS A 197 23.01 6.31 2.57
N LEU A 198 22.14 6.06 1.57
CA LEU A 198 21.47 4.77 1.42
C LEU A 198 22.49 3.63 1.34
N VAL A 199 22.28 2.62 2.18
CA VAL A 199 22.91 1.31 2.11
C VAL A 199 21.84 0.26 2.34
N GLN A 200 21.69 -0.66 1.38
CA GLN A 200 20.76 -1.77 1.48
C GLN A 200 21.43 -3.06 0.98
N ALA A 201 21.16 -4.15 1.69
CA ALA A 201 21.45 -5.49 1.24
C ALA A 201 20.16 -6.32 1.25
N SER A 202 19.95 -7.12 0.23
CA SER A 202 18.77 -7.99 0.10
C SER A 202 19.13 -9.40 -0.36
N LEU A 203 18.31 -10.36 0.03
CA LEU A 203 18.38 -11.77 -0.38
C LEU A 203 16.97 -12.21 -0.78
N ASP A 204 16.87 -12.91 -1.89
CA ASP A 204 15.67 -13.61 -2.33
C ASP A 204 16.10 -14.99 -2.84
N SER A 205 15.76 -16.05 -2.12
CA SER A 205 16.13 -17.42 -2.47
C SER A 205 14.90 -18.31 -2.43
N ALA A 206 14.70 -19.08 -3.47
CA ALA A 206 13.56 -19.99 -3.59
C ALA A 206 13.99 -21.28 -4.30
N GLY A 207 13.24 -22.36 -4.08
CA GLY A 207 13.46 -23.64 -4.75
C GLY A 207 12.84 -24.82 -4.04
N GLN A 208 12.93 -25.98 -4.67
CA GLN A 208 12.55 -27.25 -4.07
C GLN A 208 13.62 -27.73 -3.08
N ILE A 209 13.18 -28.32 -1.97
CA ILE A 209 14.10 -28.89 -0.95
C ILE A 209 14.43 -30.33 -1.30
N GLY A 210 15.58 -30.55 -1.94
CA GLY A 210 16.02 -31.87 -2.44
C GLY A 210 14.98 -32.47 -3.40
N ASP A 211 14.71 -33.76 -3.28
CA ASP A 211 13.69 -34.48 -4.06
C ASP A 211 12.34 -34.56 -3.31
N SER A 212 12.12 -33.69 -2.32
CA SER A 212 10.90 -33.71 -1.49
C SER A 212 9.74 -32.95 -2.15
N ASN A 213 8.54 -33.10 -1.59
CA ASN A 213 7.35 -32.33 -1.95
C ASN A 213 7.31 -30.96 -1.25
N LEU A 214 8.46 -30.43 -0.85
CA LEU A 214 8.59 -29.15 -0.16
C LEU A 214 9.31 -28.17 -1.07
N SER A 215 8.76 -26.97 -1.20
CA SER A 215 9.45 -25.82 -1.79
C SER A 215 9.46 -24.64 -0.82
N TYR A 216 10.50 -23.83 -0.90
CA TYR A 216 10.71 -22.71 0.01
C TYR A 216 10.86 -21.38 -0.73
N ARG A 217 10.64 -20.31 -0.01
CA ARG A 217 11.17 -18.99 -0.34
C ARG A 217 11.65 -18.29 0.92
N LEU A 218 12.80 -17.65 0.82
CA LEU A 218 13.36 -16.80 1.87
C LEU A 218 13.65 -15.44 1.27
N VAL A 219 12.95 -14.41 1.77
CA VAL A 219 13.22 -13.01 1.46
C VAL A 219 13.78 -12.36 2.72
N ALA A 220 14.87 -11.58 2.56
CA ALA A 220 15.42 -10.78 3.65
C ALA A 220 15.99 -9.46 3.11
N THR A 221 15.92 -8.41 3.92
CA THR A 221 16.58 -7.14 3.62
C THR A 221 17.02 -6.42 4.90
N ALA A 222 18.13 -5.70 4.77
CA ALA A 222 18.59 -4.72 5.75
C ALA A 222 18.84 -3.40 5.01
N ARG A 223 18.21 -2.32 5.44
CA ARG A 223 18.30 -0.99 4.83
C ARG A 223 18.52 0.07 5.89
N LYS A 224 19.43 1.00 5.60
CA LYS A 224 19.63 2.22 6.37
C LYS A 224 19.86 3.40 5.43
N GLN A 225 19.23 4.53 5.74
CA GLN A 225 19.45 5.82 5.06
C GLN A 225 19.11 6.98 6.00
N ASP A 226 19.59 8.17 5.67
CA ASP A 226 19.06 9.38 6.30
C ASP A 226 17.65 9.67 5.75
N SER A 227 16.76 10.18 6.56
CA SER A 227 15.47 10.68 6.08
C SER A 227 15.64 11.93 5.20
N GLN A 228 14.61 12.29 4.43
CA GLN A 228 14.59 13.58 3.71
C GLN A 228 14.69 14.76 4.69
N VAL A 229 14.11 14.62 5.85
CA VAL A 229 14.10 15.67 6.89
C VAL A 229 15.37 15.55 7.74
N ASN A 230 16.11 16.66 7.83
CA ASN A 230 17.35 16.73 8.60
C ASN A 230 17.19 16.26 10.03
N GLY A 231 18.12 15.42 10.50
CA GLY A 231 18.15 14.91 11.87
C GLY A 231 17.24 13.71 12.13
N ALA A 232 16.66 13.12 11.09
CA ALA A 232 15.92 11.86 11.16
C ALA A 232 16.62 10.79 10.30
N GLU A 233 16.49 9.53 10.69
CA GLU A 233 17.02 8.36 10.00
C GLU A 233 15.88 7.39 9.66
N GLU A 234 16.12 6.51 8.71
CA GLU A 234 15.23 5.40 8.35
C GLU A 234 16.06 4.11 8.36
N GLU A 235 15.63 3.13 9.13
CA GLU A 235 16.29 1.85 9.27
C GLU A 235 15.26 0.73 9.27
N ARG A 236 15.52 -0.35 8.52
CA ARG A 236 14.63 -1.51 8.42
C ARG A 236 15.38 -2.80 8.30
N TYR A 237 14.91 -3.79 9.05
CA TYR A 237 15.31 -5.18 8.96
C TYR A 237 14.09 -6.06 8.69
N LEU A 238 14.16 -6.90 7.68
CA LEU A 238 13.08 -7.81 7.29
C LEU A 238 13.62 -9.22 7.10
N ILE A 239 12.85 -10.19 7.57
CA ILE A 239 12.99 -11.60 7.18
C ILE A 239 11.60 -12.20 6.95
N ALA A 240 11.40 -12.83 5.79
CA ALA A 240 10.13 -13.41 5.37
C ALA A 240 10.33 -14.80 4.74
N PRO A 241 10.51 -15.86 5.56
CA PRO A 241 10.51 -17.23 5.07
C PRO A 241 9.10 -17.74 4.80
N SER A 242 8.94 -18.54 3.77
CA SER A 242 7.71 -19.29 3.48
C SER A 242 8.04 -20.70 2.95
N LEU A 243 7.14 -21.63 3.21
CA LEU A 243 7.28 -23.04 2.87
C LEU A 243 5.98 -23.56 2.29
N ASP A 244 6.04 -24.18 1.11
CA ASP A 244 4.96 -24.93 0.51
C ASP A 244 5.20 -26.42 0.70
N TRP A 245 4.17 -27.12 1.16
CA TRP A 245 4.14 -28.57 1.27
C TRP A 245 3.01 -29.13 0.40
N GLN A 246 3.39 -29.76 -0.72
CA GLN A 246 2.46 -30.53 -1.54
C GLN A 246 2.18 -31.87 -0.87
N VAL A 247 1.15 -31.89 0.00
CA VAL A 247 0.80 -33.07 0.83
C VAL A 247 0.30 -34.21 -0.06
N THR A 248 -0.52 -33.88 -1.05
CA THR A 248 -1.00 -34.78 -2.11
C THR A 248 -1.08 -33.99 -3.40
N ASP A 249 -1.32 -34.63 -4.55
CA ASP A 249 -1.51 -33.93 -5.85
C ASP A 249 -2.62 -32.87 -5.81
N ARG A 250 -3.52 -32.94 -4.83
CA ARG A 250 -4.70 -32.04 -4.67
C ARG A 250 -4.68 -31.22 -3.38
N THR A 251 -3.62 -31.32 -2.57
CA THR A 251 -3.57 -30.61 -1.29
C THR A 251 -2.24 -29.92 -1.13
N LEU A 252 -2.27 -28.60 -1.05
CA LEU A 252 -1.13 -27.76 -0.80
C LEU A 252 -1.32 -27.01 0.53
N ILE A 253 -0.29 -27.03 1.37
CA ILE A 253 -0.22 -26.26 2.60
C ILE A 253 0.96 -25.28 2.48
N ASN A 254 0.69 -23.99 2.66
CA ASN A 254 1.72 -22.96 2.82
C ASN A 254 1.80 -22.54 4.28
N VAL A 255 3.00 -22.36 4.79
CA VAL A 255 3.27 -21.71 6.07
C VAL A 255 4.23 -20.56 5.82
N ASN A 256 3.91 -19.38 6.33
CA ASN A 256 4.71 -18.19 6.11
C ASN A 256 4.88 -17.36 7.39
N LEU A 257 6.01 -16.68 7.46
CA LEU A 257 6.34 -15.71 8.48
C LEU A 257 6.79 -14.42 7.79
N TYR A 258 6.42 -13.29 8.37
CA TYR A 258 6.92 -11.97 8.02
C TYR A 258 7.30 -11.27 9.33
N TYR A 259 8.58 -10.99 9.52
CA TYR A 259 9.06 -10.22 10.65
C TYR A 259 9.82 -9.00 10.16
N GLN A 260 9.35 -7.83 10.58
CA GLN A 260 9.94 -6.55 10.25
C GLN A 260 10.18 -5.76 11.53
N ASN A 261 11.39 -5.25 11.67
CA ASN A 261 11.79 -4.30 12.69
C ASN A 261 12.27 -3.02 12.01
N ASP A 262 11.64 -1.91 12.37
CA ASP A 262 12.01 -0.55 11.93
C ASP A 262 12.53 0.23 13.14
N PRO A 263 13.84 0.22 13.46
CA PRO A 263 14.41 0.96 14.60
C PRO A 263 14.34 2.47 14.44
N ALA A 264 14.18 2.94 13.19
CA ALA A 264 13.99 4.35 12.88
C ALA A 264 13.11 4.51 11.65
N MET A 265 12.18 5.44 11.70
CA MET A 265 11.31 5.82 10.59
C MET A 265 11.26 7.34 10.42
N GLY A 266 10.95 7.81 9.21
CA GLY A 266 10.73 9.23 8.93
C GLY A 266 9.55 9.77 9.72
N ILE A 267 9.76 10.87 10.41
CA ILE A 267 8.80 11.48 11.32
C ILE A 267 7.92 12.52 10.62
N ASN A 268 6.73 12.71 11.17
CA ASN A 268 5.82 13.76 10.72
C ASN A 268 6.37 15.14 11.07
N SER A 269 6.59 15.98 10.06
CA SER A 269 7.08 17.34 10.20
C SER A 269 6.27 18.28 9.32
N SER A 270 5.01 18.53 9.69
CA SER A 270 4.19 19.54 9.01
C SER A 270 4.67 20.95 9.33
N MET A 271 4.36 21.90 8.45
CA MET A 271 4.74 23.30 8.59
C MET A 271 3.77 24.25 7.91
N PRO A 272 3.69 25.53 8.33
CA PRO A 272 2.91 26.52 7.64
C PRO A 272 3.36 26.74 6.19
N VAL A 273 2.42 27.00 5.28
CA VAL A 273 2.70 27.26 3.86
C VAL A 273 3.69 28.41 3.64
N GLU A 274 3.71 29.41 4.51
CA GLU A 274 4.68 30.51 4.47
C GLU A 274 6.10 30.04 4.80
N VAL A 275 6.26 28.94 5.54
CA VAL A 275 7.55 28.28 5.81
C VAL A 275 7.94 27.47 4.59
N VAL A 276 7.02 26.68 4.01
CA VAL A 276 7.24 25.93 2.77
C VAL A 276 7.78 26.83 1.64
N LYS A 277 7.24 28.02 1.48
CA LYS A 277 7.69 28.98 0.45
C LYS A 277 9.11 29.51 0.64
N ARG A 278 9.73 29.28 1.81
CA ARG A 278 11.03 29.87 2.21
C ARG A 278 12.08 28.85 2.52
N GLN A 279 11.70 27.60 2.74
CA GLN A 279 12.58 26.53 3.20
C GLN A 279 12.80 25.48 2.10
N SER A 280 13.79 24.63 2.31
CA SER A 280 14.02 23.45 1.47
C SER A 280 13.21 22.25 2.00
N PRO A 281 12.98 21.22 1.17
CA PRO A 281 12.30 19.99 1.60
C PRO A 281 12.98 19.24 2.75
N SER A 282 14.26 19.49 2.98
CA SER A 282 15.02 18.87 4.08
C SER A 282 14.84 19.55 5.44
N VAL A 283 14.07 20.65 5.54
CA VAL A 283 13.85 21.34 6.80
C VAL A 283 13.03 20.48 7.77
N SER A 284 13.43 20.46 9.05
CA SER A 284 12.68 19.83 10.14
C SER A 284 12.03 20.87 11.03
N MET A 285 10.75 20.65 11.37
CA MET A 285 10.04 21.38 12.45
C MET A 285 10.09 20.62 13.77
N GLY A 286 10.64 19.42 13.79
CA GLY A 286 10.86 18.59 14.97
C GLY A 286 12.07 18.98 15.79
N ASP A 287 12.44 18.14 16.75
CA ASP A 287 13.61 18.29 17.60
C ASP A 287 14.35 16.95 17.69
N THR A 288 15.63 16.92 17.31
CA THR A 288 16.44 15.69 17.28
C THR A 288 16.65 15.04 18.65
N ASN A 289 16.50 15.83 19.74
CA ASN A 289 16.54 15.30 21.10
C ASN A 289 15.23 14.63 21.52
N TRP A 290 14.16 14.74 20.68
CA TRP A 290 12.83 14.18 20.90
C TRP A 290 12.23 13.71 19.56
N SER A 291 12.90 12.72 18.97
CA SER A 291 12.64 12.25 17.59
C SER A 291 12.94 10.75 17.52
N THR A 292 12.12 9.97 18.21
CA THR A 292 12.16 8.50 18.15
C THR A 292 10.92 8.02 17.41
N PHE A 293 11.09 7.08 16.50
CA PHE A 293 9.99 6.42 15.85
C PHE A 293 10.40 4.99 15.50
N GLU A 294 9.88 4.03 16.26
CA GLU A 294 10.24 2.61 16.20
C GLU A 294 8.99 1.76 15.96
N ARG A 295 9.12 0.67 15.20
CA ARG A 295 8.02 -0.27 14.96
C ARG A 295 8.52 -1.69 14.80
N ASP A 296 7.79 -2.62 15.41
CA ASP A 296 7.94 -4.07 15.23
C ASP A 296 6.66 -4.67 14.67
N VAL A 297 6.78 -5.58 13.70
CA VAL A 297 5.66 -6.30 13.10
C VAL A 297 6.03 -7.76 12.92
N LEU A 298 5.30 -8.66 13.58
CA LEU A 298 5.37 -10.10 13.39
C LEU A 298 4.05 -10.61 12.81
N MET A 299 4.12 -11.27 11.67
CA MET A 299 2.97 -11.97 11.09
C MET A 299 3.30 -13.45 10.88
N LEU A 300 2.41 -14.32 11.34
CA LEU A 300 2.45 -15.76 11.11
C LEU A 300 1.21 -16.15 10.32
N GLY A 301 1.40 -16.77 9.19
CA GLY A 301 0.30 -17.15 8.31
C GLY A 301 0.36 -18.60 7.84
N TYR A 302 -0.79 -19.13 7.49
CA TYR A 302 -0.88 -20.35 6.71
C TYR A 302 -1.98 -20.28 5.67
N LYS A 303 -1.84 -21.08 4.60
CA LYS A 303 -2.84 -21.28 3.57
C LYS A 303 -2.99 -22.78 3.35
N LEU A 304 -4.22 -23.27 3.35
CA LEU A 304 -4.57 -24.63 2.97
C LEU A 304 -5.41 -24.58 1.69
N ASN A 305 -4.88 -25.07 0.59
CA ASN A 305 -5.63 -25.28 -0.63
C ASN A 305 -5.88 -26.77 -0.86
N HIS A 306 -7.15 -27.14 -1.01
CA HIS A 306 -7.56 -28.52 -1.26
C HIS A 306 -8.55 -28.60 -2.42
N GLU A 307 -8.22 -29.39 -3.44
CA GLU A 307 -9.09 -29.68 -4.58
C GLU A 307 -9.86 -30.98 -4.32
N PHE A 308 -11.15 -30.87 -4.02
CA PHE A 308 -12.01 -32.05 -3.87
C PHE A 308 -12.11 -32.85 -5.18
N ASN A 309 -12.16 -32.13 -6.28
CA ASN A 309 -12.15 -32.64 -7.65
C ASN A 309 -11.78 -31.48 -8.61
N ASP A 310 -11.81 -31.74 -9.92
CA ASP A 310 -11.42 -30.76 -10.94
C ASP A 310 -12.32 -29.51 -11.01
N ASN A 311 -13.48 -29.54 -10.35
CA ASN A 311 -14.45 -28.44 -10.34
C ASN A 311 -14.59 -27.73 -8.98
N TRP A 312 -14.20 -28.35 -7.89
CA TRP A 312 -14.42 -27.81 -6.55
C TRP A 312 -13.14 -27.75 -5.74
N SER A 313 -12.85 -26.61 -5.20
CA SER A 313 -11.71 -26.38 -4.33
C SER A 313 -12.06 -25.56 -3.09
N PHE A 314 -11.35 -25.83 -2.03
CA PHE A 314 -11.43 -25.12 -0.76
C PHE A 314 -10.10 -24.41 -0.48
N LEU A 315 -10.16 -23.16 -0.09
CA LEU A 315 -9.03 -22.39 0.41
C LEU A 315 -9.35 -21.90 1.83
N GLN A 316 -8.46 -22.16 2.77
CA GLN A 316 -8.43 -21.46 4.05
C GLN A 316 -7.14 -20.66 4.11
N ASN A 317 -7.27 -19.36 4.37
CA ASN A 317 -6.16 -18.43 4.55
C ASN A 317 -6.27 -17.82 5.94
N ALA A 318 -5.21 -17.85 6.73
CA ALA A 318 -5.22 -17.32 8.09
C ALA A 318 -3.92 -16.61 8.42
N ARG A 319 -4.00 -15.57 9.26
CA ARG A 319 -2.86 -14.80 9.75
C ARG A 319 -3.08 -14.35 11.19
N TYR A 320 -2.05 -14.54 11.99
CA TYR A 320 -1.86 -13.89 13.29
C TYR A 320 -0.88 -12.74 13.10
N THR A 321 -1.18 -11.60 13.70
CA THR A 321 -0.31 -10.41 13.71
C THR A 321 -0.09 -9.95 15.14
N ASP A 322 1.16 -9.62 15.48
CA ASP A 322 1.57 -8.96 16.72
C ASP A 322 2.43 -7.76 16.32
N ALA A 323 1.99 -6.56 16.67
CA ALA A 323 2.67 -5.35 16.24
C ALA A 323 2.74 -4.33 17.36
N SER A 324 3.82 -3.54 17.37
CA SER A 324 4.02 -2.44 18.32
C SER A 324 4.70 -1.25 17.67
N LEU A 325 4.47 -0.06 18.24
CA LEU A 325 5.05 1.19 17.79
C LEU A 325 5.29 2.09 19.01
N TYR A 326 6.47 2.73 19.03
CA TYR A 326 6.78 3.79 19.97
C TYR A 326 7.24 5.04 19.25
N GLN A 327 6.73 6.19 19.70
CA GLN A 327 7.07 7.49 19.11
C GLN A 327 7.33 8.55 20.18
N GLU A 328 8.41 9.32 19.98
CA GLU A 328 8.64 10.64 20.58
C GLU A 328 8.64 11.68 19.45
N ASN A 329 7.74 12.63 19.48
CA ASN A 329 7.63 13.62 18.41
C ASN A 329 7.06 14.95 18.92
N THR A 330 7.07 15.95 18.05
CA THR A 330 6.45 17.26 18.28
C THR A 330 5.47 17.56 17.14
N TYR A 331 4.39 18.24 17.44
CA TYR A 331 3.51 18.84 16.45
C TYR A 331 3.28 20.31 16.75
N HIS A 332 3.15 21.13 15.71
CA HIS A 332 2.88 22.55 15.90
C HIS A 332 1.37 22.79 16.10
N LEU A 333 1.08 23.91 16.80
CA LEU A 333 -0.29 24.33 17.03
C LEU A 333 -0.76 25.24 15.88
N ASP A 334 -1.94 24.98 15.33
CA ASP A 334 -2.52 25.74 14.22
C ASP A 334 -2.59 27.26 14.47
N THR A 335 -2.85 27.65 15.70
CA THR A 335 -2.92 29.06 16.12
C THR A 335 -1.56 29.62 16.59
N GLY A 336 -0.50 28.80 16.60
CA GLY A 336 0.80 29.13 17.17
C GLY A 336 1.78 29.78 16.21
N PHE A 337 1.41 30.08 14.96
CA PHE A 337 2.32 30.63 13.97
C PHE A 337 2.15 32.13 13.75
N THR A 338 3.27 32.86 13.77
CA THR A 338 3.33 34.29 13.47
C THR A 338 4.18 34.55 12.22
N ALA A 339 3.52 34.75 11.07
CA ALA A 339 4.19 34.90 9.78
C ALA A 339 5.24 36.03 9.70
N ALA A 340 5.03 37.14 10.44
CA ALA A 340 5.96 38.27 10.46
C ALA A 340 7.31 37.94 11.08
N THR A 341 7.36 37.04 12.05
CA THR A 341 8.57 36.69 12.83
C THR A 341 9.06 35.26 12.56
N GLY A 342 8.21 34.40 12.02
CA GLY A 342 8.45 32.97 11.90
C GLY A 342 8.28 32.20 13.23
N ALA A 343 7.78 32.85 14.28
CA ALA A 343 7.55 32.19 15.55
C ALA A 343 6.49 31.10 15.38
N LEU A 344 6.80 29.88 15.83
CA LEU A 344 5.91 28.71 15.73
C LEU A 344 5.89 28.00 17.09
N SER A 345 4.70 27.76 17.62
CA SER A 345 4.50 27.00 18.86
C SER A 345 4.22 25.54 18.57
N ARG A 346 4.74 24.64 19.41
CA ARG A 346 4.61 23.19 19.27
C ARG A 346 4.31 22.51 20.59
N ASN A 347 3.63 21.37 20.55
CA ASN A 347 3.48 20.42 21.63
C ASN A 347 4.56 19.34 21.55
N ILE A 348 4.85 18.73 22.70
CA ILE A 348 5.82 17.65 22.87
C ILE A 348 5.04 16.44 23.35
N TYR A 349 5.10 15.31 22.63
CA TYR A 349 4.29 14.15 22.95
C TYR A 349 5.01 12.82 22.68
N THR A 350 4.43 11.75 23.25
CA THR A 350 4.76 10.36 22.91
C THR A 350 3.51 9.60 22.60
N THR A 351 3.62 8.57 21.75
CA THR A 351 2.65 7.48 21.65
C THR A 351 3.33 6.14 21.89
N ASP A 352 2.60 5.21 22.50
CA ASP A 352 3.00 3.82 22.69
C ASP A 352 1.80 2.97 22.32
N GLU A 353 1.92 2.16 21.27
CA GLU A 353 0.82 1.51 20.58
C GLU A 353 1.16 0.03 20.38
N SER A 354 0.21 -0.85 20.62
CA SER A 354 0.37 -2.29 20.35
C SER A 354 -0.96 -2.95 20.06
N TYR A 355 -0.94 -4.02 19.26
CA TYR A 355 -2.10 -4.88 19.08
C TYR A 355 -1.72 -6.31 18.72
N LYS A 356 -2.68 -7.22 18.97
CA LYS A 356 -2.70 -8.58 18.44
C LYS A 356 -3.95 -8.77 17.62
N SER A 357 -3.83 -9.51 16.52
CA SER A 357 -4.98 -9.75 15.65
C SER A 357 -4.93 -11.14 15.03
N VAL A 358 -6.10 -11.69 14.77
CA VAL A 358 -6.31 -12.92 14.00
C VAL A 358 -7.26 -12.62 12.84
N VAL A 359 -6.88 -13.01 11.64
CA VAL A 359 -7.73 -12.92 10.44
C VAL A 359 -7.79 -14.30 9.80
N ILE A 360 -8.99 -14.80 9.51
CA ILE A 360 -9.22 -16.10 8.87
C ILE A 360 -10.26 -15.93 7.77
N ASP A 361 -9.97 -16.46 6.58
CA ASP A 361 -10.89 -16.49 5.46
C ASP A 361 -11.01 -17.92 4.90
N ASN A 362 -12.24 -18.42 4.82
CA ASN A 362 -12.57 -19.74 4.29
C ASN A 362 -13.36 -19.57 3.00
N GLN A 363 -12.88 -20.15 1.92
CA GLN A 363 -13.45 -20.03 0.59
C GLN A 363 -13.72 -21.39 -0.03
N LEU A 364 -14.94 -21.62 -0.47
CA LEU A 364 -15.31 -22.74 -1.32
C LEU A 364 -15.58 -22.19 -2.73
N SER A 365 -14.82 -22.65 -3.71
CA SER A 365 -15.00 -22.29 -5.11
C SER A 365 -15.45 -23.48 -5.93
N GLY A 366 -16.34 -23.24 -6.88
CA GLY A 366 -16.87 -24.29 -7.72
C GLY A 366 -17.11 -23.84 -9.16
N LEU A 367 -16.76 -24.69 -10.12
CA LEU A 367 -17.13 -24.54 -11.53
C LEU A 367 -18.31 -25.46 -11.84
N VAL A 368 -19.46 -24.89 -12.19
CA VAL A 368 -20.66 -25.62 -12.55
C VAL A 368 -21.05 -25.28 -13.98
N THR A 369 -21.15 -26.29 -14.84
CA THR A 369 -21.54 -26.10 -16.24
C THR A 369 -22.94 -26.67 -16.49
N MET A 370 -23.85 -25.83 -16.99
CA MET A 370 -25.22 -26.19 -17.33
C MET A 370 -25.51 -25.83 -18.81
N GLY A 371 -25.31 -26.77 -19.72
CA GLY A 371 -25.35 -26.48 -21.14
C GLY A 371 -24.26 -25.50 -21.56
N ASN A 372 -24.64 -24.35 -22.11
CA ASN A 372 -23.70 -23.27 -22.50
C ASN A 372 -23.41 -22.24 -21.39
N TRP A 373 -23.94 -22.46 -20.18
CA TRP A 373 -23.73 -21.59 -19.02
C TRP A 373 -22.65 -22.19 -18.15
N GLN A 374 -21.65 -21.38 -17.83
CA GLN A 374 -20.61 -21.71 -16.86
C GLN A 374 -20.75 -20.78 -15.67
N HIS A 375 -20.81 -21.33 -14.47
CA HIS A 375 -20.92 -20.63 -13.20
C HIS A 375 -19.63 -20.84 -12.41
N ASN A 376 -18.89 -19.76 -12.16
CA ASN A 376 -17.78 -19.74 -11.21
C ASN A 376 -18.32 -19.26 -9.86
N LEU A 377 -18.66 -20.20 -9.01
CA LEU A 377 -19.25 -19.95 -7.70
C LEU A 377 -18.14 -19.73 -6.66
N LEU A 378 -18.34 -18.74 -5.80
CA LEU A 378 -17.53 -18.51 -4.61
C LEU A 378 -18.48 -18.33 -3.41
N VAL A 379 -18.27 -19.11 -2.37
CA VAL A 379 -18.93 -18.94 -1.06
C VAL A 379 -17.84 -18.87 -0.01
N GLY A 380 -17.95 -17.91 0.89
CA GLY A 380 -16.94 -17.76 1.94
C GLY A 380 -17.48 -17.26 3.26
N VAL A 381 -16.65 -17.49 4.27
CA VAL A 381 -16.84 -16.99 5.64
C VAL A 381 -15.50 -16.49 6.12
N ASP A 382 -15.43 -15.23 6.51
CA ASP A 382 -14.25 -14.66 7.14
C ASP A 382 -14.52 -14.15 8.56
N TYR A 383 -13.48 -14.16 9.35
CA TYR A 383 -13.46 -13.65 10.71
C TYR A 383 -12.23 -12.81 10.95
N GLN A 384 -12.39 -11.68 11.60
CA GLN A 384 -11.33 -10.79 12.03
C GLN A 384 -11.54 -10.45 13.50
N ASP A 385 -10.44 -10.43 14.23
CA ASP A 385 -10.38 -10.05 15.64
C ASP A 385 -9.11 -9.22 15.85
N LEU A 386 -9.24 -8.11 16.58
CA LEU A 386 -8.13 -7.27 17.00
C LEU A 386 -8.36 -6.81 18.44
N ASP A 387 -7.32 -6.95 19.24
CA ASP A 387 -7.23 -6.47 20.63
C ASP A 387 -5.95 -5.65 20.77
N GLY A 388 -6.05 -4.39 21.18
CA GLY A 388 -4.95 -3.46 21.22
C GLY A 388 -5.05 -2.37 22.26
N ASP A 389 -3.89 -1.90 22.64
CA ASP A 389 -3.70 -0.80 23.59
C ASP A 389 -2.98 0.35 22.90
N SER A 390 -3.35 1.58 23.25
CA SER A 390 -2.57 2.75 22.91
C SER A 390 -2.49 3.74 24.06
N SER A 391 -1.40 4.47 24.15
CA SER A 391 -1.25 5.56 25.08
C SER A 391 -0.68 6.80 24.39
N TYR A 392 -1.19 7.95 24.78
CA TYR A 392 -0.69 9.25 24.37
C TYR A 392 -0.31 10.03 25.62
N LYS A 393 0.84 10.74 25.57
CA LYS A 393 1.31 11.58 26.66
C LYS A 393 1.78 12.90 26.12
N GLU A 394 1.46 13.99 26.83
CA GLU A 394 2.03 15.33 26.58
C GLU A 394 3.00 15.72 27.69
N PHE A 395 4.03 16.45 27.30
CA PHE A 395 5.08 16.89 28.17
C PHE A 395 5.20 18.42 28.18
N ALA A 396 5.52 18.96 29.36
CA ALA A 396 5.80 20.36 29.58
C ALA A 396 7.19 20.58 30.20
N GLY A 397 7.80 21.67 29.81
CA GLY A 397 9.12 22.05 30.31
C GLY A 397 9.34 23.56 30.23
N ASN A 398 10.57 23.99 29.94
CA ASN A 398 10.92 25.41 29.79
C ASN A 398 10.14 26.04 28.62
N ALA A 399 9.65 27.25 28.76
CA ALA A 399 8.92 27.99 27.73
C ALA A 399 9.67 28.07 26.37
N ALA A 400 11.00 28.06 26.38
CA ALA A 400 11.85 28.04 25.20
C ALA A 400 11.71 26.75 24.36
N PHE A 401 11.15 25.66 24.92
CA PHE A 401 10.94 24.39 24.21
C PHE A 401 9.72 24.44 23.27
N TYR A 402 8.76 25.33 23.55
CA TYR A 402 7.49 25.38 22.85
C TYR A 402 7.45 26.32 21.66
N THR A 403 8.31 27.36 21.66
CA THR A 403 8.30 28.36 20.59
C THR A 403 9.67 28.51 19.99
N PHE A 404 9.77 28.35 18.70
CA PHE A 404 11.01 28.50 17.94
C PHE A 404 10.75 29.29 16.65
N ASN A 405 11.82 29.71 15.95
CA ASN A 405 11.71 30.39 14.67
C ASN A 405 11.69 29.36 13.54
N ALA A 406 10.53 29.13 12.90
CA ALA A 406 10.36 28.19 11.78
C ALA A 406 11.11 28.63 10.51
N TYR A 407 11.53 29.89 10.40
CA TYR A 407 12.39 30.34 9.29
C TYR A 407 13.87 30.04 9.51
N GLN A 408 14.26 29.75 10.74
CA GLN A 408 15.61 29.34 11.13
C GLN A 408 15.49 28.35 12.30
N PRO A 409 14.98 27.14 12.05
CA PRO A 409 14.68 26.21 13.12
C PRO A 409 15.94 25.77 13.86
N ASN A 410 15.88 25.77 15.19
CA ASN A 410 16.81 25.10 16.05
C ASN A 410 16.18 23.76 16.49
N ASN A 411 16.74 22.67 16.03
CA ASN A 411 16.23 21.33 16.24
C ASN A 411 16.89 20.62 17.45
N HIS A 412 17.53 21.36 18.36
CA HIS A 412 18.22 20.86 19.56
C HIS A 412 17.82 21.64 20.82
N LEU A 413 16.57 22.05 20.92
CA LEU A 413 16.09 22.88 22.03
C LEU A 413 15.63 22.04 23.23
N LEU A 414 15.14 20.81 22.98
CA LEU A 414 14.54 19.99 24.02
C LEU A 414 15.62 19.36 24.91
N ASP A 415 15.38 19.39 26.21
CA ASP A 415 16.16 18.67 27.23
C ASP A 415 15.23 17.72 27.97
N LYS A 416 15.36 16.42 27.71
CA LYS A 416 14.51 15.36 28.29
C LYS A 416 14.47 15.42 29.83
N SER A 417 15.56 15.86 30.47
CA SER A 417 15.64 15.95 31.94
C SER A 417 14.77 17.05 32.54
N GLN A 418 14.33 18.01 31.73
CA GLN A 418 13.50 19.15 32.14
C GLN A 418 12.03 19.01 31.71
N LEU A 419 11.67 17.88 31.10
CA LEU A 419 10.30 17.60 30.69
C LEU A 419 9.54 16.89 31.80
N ASN A 420 8.30 17.31 32.02
CA ASN A 420 7.38 16.68 32.97
C ASN A 420 6.12 16.28 32.20
N GLU A 421 5.59 15.09 32.44
CA GLU A 421 4.28 14.67 31.93
C GLU A 421 3.20 15.59 32.53
N VAL A 422 2.37 16.16 31.66
CA VAL A 422 1.28 17.08 32.04
C VAL A 422 -0.09 16.53 31.67
N TYR A 423 -0.14 15.62 30.71
CA TYR A 423 -1.34 14.93 30.31
C TYR A 423 -1.00 13.51 29.84
N SER A 424 -1.85 12.56 30.16
CA SER A 424 -1.80 11.22 29.57
C SER A 424 -3.20 10.64 29.39
N GLU A 425 -3.34 9.84 28.34
CA GLU A 425 -4.52 9.02 28.06
C GLU A 425 -4.10 7.64 27.63
N ARG A 426 -4.96 6.67 27.89
CA ARG A 426 -4.84 5.29 27.47
C ARG A 426 -6.16 4.85 26.86
N HIS A 427 -6.07 4.06 25.81
CA HIS A 427 -7.15 3.46 25.10
C HIS A 427 -7.00 1.94 25.10
N ASP A 428 -8.09 1.25 25.36
CA ASP A 428 -8.27 -0.18 25.17
C ASP A 428 -9.20 -0.33 23.96
N ILE A 429 -8.67 -0.84 22.86
CA ILE A 429 -9.30 -0.81 21.55
C ILE A 429 -9.49 -2.22 21.04
N GLY A 430 -10.72 -2.58 20.69
CA GLY A 430 -10.97 -3.86 20.07
C GLY A 430 -12.00 -3.79 18.97
N PHE A 431 -11.89 -4.72 18.02
CA PHE A 431 -12.95 -4.96 17.05
C PHE A 431 -13.04 -6.42 16.62
N GLU A 432 -14.25 -6.84 16.31
CA GLU A 432 -14.57 -8.13 15.71
C GLU A 432 -15.40 -7.93 14.44
N GLN A 433 -15.12 -8.69 13.40
CA GLN A 433 -15.95 -8.78 12.20
C GLN A 433 -16.14 -10.22 11.80
N LEU A 434 -17.39 -10.62 11.57
CA LEU A 434 -17.76 -11.89 10.94
C LEU A 434 -18.51 -11.61 9.65
N GLY A 435 -17.99 -12.07 8.51
CA GLY A 435 -18.62 -11.91 7.22
C GLY A 435 -18.98 -13.24 6.57
N VAL A 436 -20.17 -13.30 5.96
CA VAL A 436 -20.59 -14.41 5.11
C VAL A 436 -20.87 -13.86 3.73
N TYR A 437 -20.23 -14.40 2.71
CA TYR A 437 -20.34 -13.87 1.37
C TYR A 437 -20.47 -14.95 0.30
N PHE A 438 -21.09 -14.57 -0.81
CA PHE A 438 -21.16 -15.38 -2.02
C PHE A 438 -20.98 -14.53 -3.26
N GLN A 439 -20.51 -15.15 -4.33
CA GLN A 439 -20.42 -14.57 -5.65
C GLN A 439 -20.65 -15.65 -6.70
N ASP A 440 -21.37 -15.30 -7.75
CA ASP A 440 -21.47 -16.09 -8.97
C ASP A 440 -20.99 -15.25 -10.16
N GLN A 441 -20.03 -15.77 -10.90
CA GLN A 441 -19.63 -15.24 -12.18
C GLN A 441 -20.06 -16.20 -13.28
N ILE A 442 -20.95 -15.71 -14.09
CA ILE A 442 -21.67 -16.50 -15.09
C ILE A 442 -21.13 -16.15 -16.47
N ARG A 443 -20.62 -17.15 -17.20
CA ARG A 443 -20.21 -16.99 -18.59
C ARG A 443 -21.23 -17.71 -19.51
N HIS A 444 -21.73 -16.98 -20.51
CA HIS A 444 -22.56 -17.52 -21.59
C HIS A 444 -22.05 -16.98 -22.93
N GLY A 445 -21.25 -17.77 -23.62
CA GLY A 445 -20.56 -17.34 -24.84
C GLY A 445 -19.67 -16.13 -24.56
N GLN A 446 -19.98 -15.00 -25.18
CA GLN A 446 -19.24 -13.72 -25.01
C GLN A 446 -19.74 -12.85 -23.83
N LEU A 447 -20.82 -13.25 -23.18
CA LEU A 447 -21.40 -12.50 -22.06
C LEU A 447 -20.86 -13.05 -20.74
N ILE A 448 -20.32 -12.14 -19.91
CA ILE A 448 -19.93 -12.39 -18.52
C ILE A 448 -20.83 -11.56 -17.62
N LEU A 449 -21.48 -12.22 -16.67
CA LEU A 449 -22.29 -11.58 -15.65
C LEU A 449 -21.66 -11.86 -14.28
N LEU A 450 -21.71 -10.87 -13.39
CA LEU A 450 -21.24 -10.97 -12.03
C LEU A 450 -22.37 -10.59 -11.07
N ALA A 451 -22.61 -11.42 -10.07
CA ALA A 451 -23.52 -11.10 -8.97
C ALA A 451 -22.93 -11.61 -7.65
N GLY A 452 -23.00 -10.79 -6.61
CA GLY A 452 -22.51 -11.18 -5.30
C GLY A 452 -23.19 -10.41 -4.19
N GLY A 453 -23.17 -11.00 -3.00
CA GLY A 453 -23.68 -10.41 -1.78
C GLY A 453 -22.93 -10.88 -0.56
N ARG A 454 -22.91 -10.03 0.47
CA ARG A 454 -22.24 -10.27 1.74
C ARG A 454 -23.04 -9.69 2.89
N TYR A 455 -23.05 -10.40 4.00
CA TYR A 455 -23.61 -9.95 5.25
C TYR A 455 -22.54 -9.95 6.33
N ASP A 456 -22.33 -8.77 6.94
CA ASP A 456 -21.34 -8.54 7.99
C ASP A 456 -22.01 -8.30 9.34
N LEU A 457 -21.41 -8.87 10.38
CA LEU A 457 -21.59 -8.52 11.77
C LEU A 457 -20.31 -7.87 12.26
N PHE A 458 -20.37 -6.63 12.73
CA PHE A 458 -19.23 -5.85 13.17
C PHE A 458 -19.46 -5.31 14.57
N LYS A 459 -18.45 -5.46 15.45
CA LYS A 459 -18.42 -4.87 16.78
C LYS A 459 -17.08 -4.20 17.02
N SER A 460 -17.10 -3.06 17.71
CA SER A 460 -15.87 -2.43 18.18
C SER A 460 -16.09 -1.72 19.50
N HIS A 461 -15.00 -1.52 20.22
CA HIS A 461 -14.95 -0.67 21.40
C HIS A 461 -13.65 0.15 21.41
N ASP A 462 -13.72 1.30 22.07
CA ASP A 462 -12.58 2.12 22.47
C ASP A 462 -12.88 2.67 23.87
N ASP A 463 -12.19 2.14 24.87
CA ASP A 463 -12.33 2.53 26.27
C ASP A 463 -11.18 3.47 26.64
N LYS A 464 -11.48 4.77 26.67
CA LYS A 464 -10.52 5.83 26.96
C LYS A 464 -10.51 6.17 28.45
N THR A 465 -9.32 6.20 29.06
CA THR A 465 -9.06 6.75 30.40
C THR A 465 -7.94 7.78 30.32
N SER A 466 -8.01 8.85 31.15
CA SER A 466 -7.04 9.92 31.10
C SER A 466 -6.76 10.57 32.48
N THR A 467 -5.70 11.36 32.56
CA THR A 467 -5.40 12.22 33.74
C THR A 467 -6.40 13.36 33.91
N ALA A 468 -7.24 13.61 32.91
CA ALA A 468 -8.35 14.55 32.98
C ALA A 468 -9.69 13.78 32.78
N PRO A 469 -10.29 13.21 33.85
CA PRO A 469 -11.41 12.28 33.77
C PRO A 469 -12.67 12.81 33.06
N THR A 470 -12.78 14.11 32.85
CA THR A 470 -13.84 14.73 32.03
C THR A 470 -13.76 14.33 30.57
N TYR A 471 -12.59 13.82 30.11
CA TYR A 471 -12.36 13.32 28.76
C TYR A 471 -12.40 11.79 28.65
N ASP A 472 -12.60 11.08 29.78
CA ASP A 472 -12.77 9.64 29.76
C ASP A 472 -14.08 9.26 29.09
N GLY A 473 -14.12 8.13 28.43
CA GLY A 473 -15.32 7.66 27.73
C GLY A 473 -15.15 6.30 27.12
N LYS A 474 -16.29 5.69 26.80
CA LYS A 474 -16.36 4.44 26.06
C LYS A 474 -17.14 4.67 24.79
N GLU A 475 -16.49 4.44 23.65
CA GLU A 475 -17.16 4.38 22.35
C GLU A 475 -17.37 2.91 21.98
N THR A 476 -18.57 2.56 21.54
CA THR A 476 -18.87 1.21 21.08
C THR A 476 -19.65 1.27 19.77
N SER A 477 -19.45 0.25 18.96
CA SER A 477 -20.15 0.06 17.70
C SER A 477 -20.65 -1.39 17.62
N ASP A 478 -21.92 -1.58 17.26
CA ASP A 478 -22.50 -2.91 16.99
C ASP A 478 -23.40 -2.77 15.77
N HIS A 479 -22.92 -3.25 14.63
CA HIS A 479 -23.57 -3.06 13.35
C HIS A 479 -23.70 -4.37 12.59
N ASN A 480 -24.75 -4.44 11.78
CA ASN A 480 -24.84 -5.40 10.72
C ASN A 480 -25.09 -4.67 9.39
N GLN A 481 -24.50 -5.16 8.33
CA GLN A 481 -24.61 -4.54 7.02
C GLN A 481 -24.68 -5.60 5.92
N PHE A 482 -25.54 -5.35 4.94
CA PHE A 482 -25.58 -6.12 3.69
C PHE A 482 -24.94 -5.30 2.57
N SER A 483 -23.95 -5.87 1.92
CA SER A 483 -23.29 -5.30 0.73
C SER A 483 -23.54 -6.18 -0.47
N TYR A 484 -23.67 -5.59 -1.66
CA TYR A 484 -23.89 -6.34 -2.88
C TYR A 484 -23.23 -5.67 -4.08
N ARG A 485 -22.95 -6.50 -5.11
CA ARG A 485 -22.48 -6.02 -6.40
C ARG A 485 -23.12 -6.80 -7.53
N VAL A 486 -23.32 -6.13 -8.65
CA VAL A 486 -23.73 -6.74 -9.92
C VAL A 486 -22.93 -6.10 -11.04
N GLY A 487 -22.59 -6.88 -12.05
CA GLY A 487 -21.84 -6.39 -13.20
C GLY A 487 -22.11 -7.22 -14.45
N ALA A 488 -21.78 -6.64 -15.58
CA ALA A 488 -21.84 -7.30 -16.87
C ALA A 488 -20.67 -6.83 -17.74
N LEU A 489 -20.10 -7.76 -18.50
CA LEU A 489 -19.07 -7.51 -19.51
C LEU A 489 -19.43 -8.34 -20.77
N TYR A 490 -19.23 -7.75 -21.93
CA TYR A 490 -19.51 -8.42 -23.21
C TYR A 490 -18.30 -8.39 -24.14
N GLU A 491 -17.75 -9.53 -24.48
CA GLU A 491 -16.58 -9.68 -25.36
C GLU A 491 -16.99 -9.56 -26.82
N LEU A 492 -16.63 -8.47 -27.51
CA LEU A 492 -17.02 -8.22 -28.91
C LEU A 492 -16.23 -9.02 -29.96
N GLY A 493 -15.30 -9.89 -29.55
CA GLY A 493 -14.49 -10.73 -30.43
C GLY A 493 -13.40 -10.02 -31.25
N ASN A 494 -13.28 -8.68 -31.11
CA ASN A 494 -12.21 -7.86 -31.69
C ASN A 494 -11.28 -7.28 -30.61
N GLY A 495 -11.27 -7.90 -29.44
CA GLY A 495 -10.52 -7.46 -28.25
C GLY A 495 -11.21 -6.39 -27.42
N LEU A 496 -12.34 -5.82 -27.87
CA LEU A 496 -13.09 -4.82 -27.13
C LEU A 496 -14.15 -5.47 -26.24
N SER A 497 -14.23 -5.07 -24.98
CA SER A 497 -15.15 -5.60 -23.97
C SER A 497 -15.80 -4.46 -23.19
N PRO A 498 -16.97 -3.93 -23.62
CA PRO A 498 -17.76 -3.00 -22.83
C PRO A 498 -18.24 -3.66 -21.54
N PHE A 499 -18.27 -2.87 -20.45
CA PHE A 499 -18.73 -3.33 -19.15
C PHE A 499 -19.54 -2.28 -18.40
N ALA A 500 -20.33 -2.74 -17.45
CA ALA A 500 -20.98 -1.90 -16.46
C ALA A 500 -21.08 -2.64 -15.12
N ASN A 501 -20.96 -1.92 -14.01
CA ASN A 501 -21.17 -2.47 -12.69
C ASN A 501 -21.90 -1.50 -11.76
N TYR A 502 -22.52 -2.07 -10.73
CA TYR A 502 -23.00 -1.38 -9.54
C TYR A 502 -22.49 -2.14 -8.31
N ALA A 503 -21.92 -1.42 -7.34
CA ALA A 503 -21.36 -2.01 -6.13
C ALA A 503 -21.59 -1.09 -4.92
N THR A 504 -21.68 -1.70 -3.73
CA THR A 504 -21.84 -1.00 -2.46
C THR A 504 -20.69 -1.27 -1.51
N SER A 505 -20.42 -0.32 -0.60
CA SER A 505 -19.47 -0.46 0.49
C SER A 505 -20.04 0.08 1.80
N PHE A 506 -19.37 -0.23 2.90
CA PHE A 506 -19.66 0.37 4.19
C PHE A 506 -18.40 0.52 5.03
N GLU A 507 -18.42 1.54 5.90
CA GLU A 507 -17.41 1.79 6.93
C GLU A 507 -18.12 1.84 8.29
N PRO A 508 -17.62 1.17 9.33
CA PRO A 508 -18.19 1.25 10.65
C PRO A 508 -18.17 2.69 11.19
N ALA A 509 -19.08 2.98 12.09
CA ALA A 509 -19.18 4.26 12.77
C ALA A 509 -19.20 4.05 14.28
N ALA A 510 -18.22 4.59 14.99
CA ALA A 510 -18.19 4.55 16.45
C ALA A 510 -18.77 5.84 17.05
N GLY A 511 -19.37 5.71 18.26
CA GLY A 511 -19.94 6.81 19.02
C GLY A 511 -21.47 6.90 18.95
N THR A 512 -22.00 7.94 19.58
CA THR A 512 -23.45 8.19 19.70
C THR A 512 -23.83 9.59 19.26
N ASP A 513 -25.09 9.76 18.90
CA ASP A 513 -25.70 11.08 18.72
C ASP A 513 -25.94 11.77 20.08
N ILE A 514 -26.40 13.02 20.05
CA ILE A 514 -26.68 13.80 21.27
C ILE A 514 -27.79 13.17 22.17
N ASN A 515 -28.57 12.22 21.66
CA ASN A 515 -29.59 11.49 22.39
C ASN A 515 -29.07 10.14 22.93
N GLY A 516 -27.79 9.85 22.73
CA GLY A 516 -27.14 8.58 23.13
C GLY A 516 -27.48 7.40 22.21
N LYS A 517 -27.98 7.64 20.99
CA LYS A 517 -28.25 6.61 20.01
C LYS A 517 -26.98 6.31 19.22
N SER A 518 -26.63 5.02 19.11
CA SER A 518 -25.50 4.59 18.27
C SER A 518 -25.65 5.06 16.81
N LEU A 519 -24.53 5.47 16.22
CA LEU A 519 -24.45 5.86 14.83
C LEU A 519 -24.68 4.64 13.91
N LYS A 520 -25.08 4.88 12.67
CA LYS A 520 -25.17 3.84 11.64
C LYS A 520 -23.84 3.73 10.90
N PRO A 521 -23.54 2.61 10.24
CA PRO A 521 -22.41 2.57 9.29
C PRO A 521 -22.52 3.68 8.24
N GLN A 522 -21.39 4.27 7.86
CA GLN A 522 -21.31 5.07 6.67
C GLN A 522 -21.40 4.12 5.46
N THR A 523 -22.12 4.49 4.42
CA THR A 523 -22.30 3.63 3.24
C THR A 523 -21.82 4.32 1.99
N GLY A 524 -21.39 3.52 1.01
CA GLY A 524 -21.00 3.99 -0.31
C GLY A 524 -21.66 3.17 -1.41
N GLU A 525 -21.96 3.81 -2.51
CA GLU A 525 -22.44 3.15 -3.73
C GLU A 525 -21.73 3.71 -4.97
N GLN A 526 -21.52 2.87 -5.95
CA GLN A 526 -20.89 3.21 -7.22
C GLN A 526 -21.68 2.67 -8.39
N ILE A 527 -21.79 3.50 -9.44
CA ILE A 527 -22.08 3.06 -10.81
C ILE A 527 -20.80 3.28 -11.62
N GLU A 528 -20.37 2.26 -12.37
CA GLU A 528 -19.25 2.38 -13.29
C GLU A 528 -19.64 1.79 -14.65
N VAL A 529 -19.28 2.48 -15.73
CA VAL A 529 -19.43 2.00 -17.10
C VAL A 529 -18.15 2.26 -17.88
N GLY A 530 -17.77 1.34 -18.73
CA GLY A 530 -16.53 1.48 -19.46
C GLY A 530 -16.33 0.45 -20.54
N PHE A 531 -15.13 0.40 -21.05
CA PHE A 531 -14.68 -0.68 -21.92
C PHE A 531 -13.24 -1.05 -21.62
N LYS A 532 -12.93 -2.33 -21.85
CA LYS A 532 -11.57 -2.87 -21.86
C LYS A 532 -11.23 -3.27 -23.29
N TYR A 533 -10.00 -3.06 -23.67
CA TYR A 533 -9.45 -3.53 -24.94
C TYR A 533 -8.19 -4.33 -24.66
N MET A 534 -8.07 -5.47 -25.32
CA MET A 534 -6.87 -6.30 -25.32
C MET A 534 -6.59 -6.76 -26.76
N SER A 535 -5.39 -6.53 -27.23
CA SER A 535 -4.95 -6.99 -28.55
C SER A 535 -4.91 -8.53 -28.60
N ALA A 536 -4.95 -9.10 -29.81
CA ALA A 536 -5.00 -10.56 -29.99
C ALA A 536 -3.76 -11.30 -29.47
N ASP A 537 -2.63 -10.61 -29.39
CA ASP A 537 -1.36 -11.07 -28.79
C ASP A 537 -1.27 -10.79 -27.29
N MET A 538 -2.31 -10.20 -26.69
CA MET A 538 -2.40 -9.76 -25.28
C MET A 538 -1.34 -8.73 -24.86
N ALA A 539 -0.56 -8.20 -25.78
CA ALA A 539 0.52 -7.28 -25.50
C ALA A 539 0.05 -5.83 -25.25
N ASN A 540 -1.07 -5.43 -25.88
CA ASN A 540 -1.60 -4.08 -25.77
C ASN A 540 -2.94 -4.10 -25.06
N THR A 541 -3.06 -3.30 -23.99
CA THR A 541 -4.28 -3.18 -23.20
C THR A 541 -4.71 -1.73 -23.05
N LEU A 542 -6.01 -1.49 -22.96
CA LEU A 542 -6.58 -0.19 -22.66
C LEU A 542 -7.86 -0.38 -21.85
N THR A 543 -7.95 0.27 -20.72
CA THR A 543 -9.20 0.40 -19.95
C THR A 543 -9.62 1.86 -19.94
N ALA A 544 -10.89 2.11 -20.26
CA ALA A 544 -11.50 3.42 -20.14
C ALA A 544 -12.80 3.28 -19.35
N SER A 545 -12.98 4.07 -18.30
CA SER A 545 -14.19 4.03 -17.50
C SER A 545 -14.67 5.41 -17.07
N TYR A 546 -15.98 5.55 -16.95
CA TYR A 546 -16.66 6.61 -16.19
C TYR A 546 -17.21 5.98 -14.91
N PHE A 547 -17.01 6.64 -13.79
CA PHE A 547 -17.54 6.23 -12.50
C PHE A 547 -18.28 7.36 -11.83
N HIS A 548 -19.26 7.01 -10.99
CA HIS A 548 -19.95 7.90 -10.08
C HIS A 548 -20.10 7.19 -8.73
N ILE A 549 -19.51 7.76 -7.69
CA ILE A 549 -19.52 7.23 -6.32
C ILE A 549 -20.23 8.25 -5.42
N THR A 550 -21.10 7.75 -4.54
CA THR A 550 -21.72 8.57 -3.48
C THR A 550 -21.42 7.91 -2.13
N LYS A 551 -20.84 8.67 -1.20
CA LYS A 551 -20.68 8.29 0.22
C LYS A 551 -21.74 9.00 1.03
N PHE A 552 -22.50 8.22 1.82
CA PHE A 552 -23.59 8.69 2.67
C PHE A 552 -23.22 8.56 4.15
N ASP A 553 -23.97 9.30 4.99
CA ASP A 553 -23.89 9.23 6.45
C ASP A 553 -22.47 9.53 6.99
N SER A 554 -21.71 10.38 6.30
CA SER A 554 -20.41 10.84 6.79
C SER A 554 -20.56 11.52 8.14
N ILE A 555 -19.60 11.22 9.04
CA ILE A 555 -19.67 11.60 10.45
C ILE A 555 -18.99 12.95 10.66
N ALA A 556 -19.59 13.79 11.51
CA ALA A 556 -19.00 15.02 12.02
C ALA A 556 -19.36 15.19 13.51
N ALA A 557 -18.63 16.04 14.22
CA ALA A 557 -19.01 16.46 15.56
C ALA A 557 -20.36 17.18 15.54
N ASP A 558 -21.22 16.93 16.55
CA ASP A 558 -22.50 17.64 16.67
C ASP A 558 -22.24 19.08 17.19
N PRO A 559 -22.55 20.13 16.42
CA PRO A 559 -22.31 21.51 16.83
C PRO A 559 -23.19 21.94 18.02
N ASN A 560 -24.22 21.18 18.34
CA ASN A 560 -25.09 21.43 19.50
C ASN A 560 -24.59 20.77 20.80
N ASP A 561 -23.55 19.93 20.72
CA ASP A 561 -22.91 19.37 21.89
C ASP A 561 -21.67 20.19 22.29
N PRO A 562 -21.73 20.96 23.40
CA PRO A 562 -20.60 21.75 23.85
C PRO A 562 -19.42 20.91 24.34
N THR A 563 -19.59 19.61 24.52
CA THR A 563 -18.52 18.68 24.91
C THR A 563 -17.82 18.03 23.73
N PHE A 564 -18.34 18.24 22.50
CA PHE A 564 -17.86 17.62 21.26
C PHE A 564 -17.82 16.09 21.25
N ARG A 565 -18.56 15.42 22.16
CA ARG A 565 -18.63 13.96 22.25
C ARG A 565 -19.68 13.37 21.33
N ALA A 566 -20.85 14.03 21.24
CA ALA A 566 -21.90 13.60 20.33
C ALA A 566 -21.48 13.85 18.89
N LYS A 567 -21.86 12.91 18.03
CA LYS A 567 -21.58 12.93 16.60
C LYS A 567 -22.88 13.01 15.82
N ILE A 568 -22.83 13.55 14.61
CA ILE A 568 -23.97 13.64 13.71
C ILE A 568 -23.62 13.03 12.36
N GLN A 569 -24.60 12.38 11.74
CA GLN A 569 -24.47 11.74 10.42
C GLN A 569 -25.37 12.46 9.41
N LEU A 570 -24.84 13.44 8.73
CA LEU A 570 -25.54 14.21 7.69
C LEU A 570 -24.69 14.41 6.43
N GLY A 571 -23.46 13.86 6.43
CA GLY A 571 -22.54 14.06 5.32
C GLY A 571 -22.93 13.26 4.09
N GLU A 572 -22.88 13.89 2.93
CA GLU A 572 -22.95 13.24 1.62
C GLU A 572 -21.86 13.82 0.73
N VAL A 573 -21.03 12.96 0.18
CA VAL A 573 -19.91 13.33 -0.70
C VAL A 573 -20.03 12.54 -1.99
N THR A 574 -19.99 13.23 -3.13
CA THR A 574 -19.96 12.57 -4.44
C THR A 574 -18.58 12.69 -5.06
N SER A 575 -18.15 11.63 -5.72
CA SER A 575 -16.96 11.60 -6.56
C SER A 575 -17.32 11.01 -7.92
N GLN A 576 -17.03 11.71 -9.00
CA GLN A 576 -17.28 11.24 -10.35
C GLN A 576 -16.09 11.57 -11.25
N GLY A 577 -15.86 10.74 -12.26
CA GLY A 577 -14.70 10.98 -13.11
C GLY A 577 -14.57 10.04 -14.29
N ILE A 578 -13.51 10.28 -15.04
CA ILE A 578 -13.10 9.44 -16.16
C ILE A 578 -11.68 8.98 -15.90
N GLU A 579 -11.44 7.69 -16.04
CA GLU A 579 -10.13 7.07 -15.98
C GLU A 579 -9.79 6.42 -17.32
N LEU A 580 -8.56 6.65 -17.78
CA LEU A 580 -7.95 5.99 -18.92
C LEU A 580 -6.65 5.35 -18.44
N GLU A 581 -6.43 4.09 -18.74
CA GLU A 581 -5.21 3.37 -18.42
C GLU A 581 -4.88 2.42 -19.56
N GLY A 582 -3.64 2.44 -20.04
CA GLY A 582 -3.23 1.56 -21.11
C GLY A 582 -1.76 1.22 -21.07
N GLN A 583 -1.45 0.04 -21.56
CA GLN A 583 -0.12 -0.46 -21.86
C GLN A 583 -0.04 -0.77 -23.35
N ALA A 584 1.03 -0.37 -23.98
CA ALA A 584 1.26 -0.63 -25.41
C ALA A 584 2.74 -0.91 -25.69
N TYR A 585 2.99 -1.87 -26.56
CA TYR A 585 4.29 -2.08 -27.18
C TYR A 585 4.30 -1.35 -28.53
N LEU A 586 5.02 -0.23 -28.61
CA LEU A 586 5.18 0.54 -29.84
C LEU A 586 6.13 -0.14 -30.84
N ALA A 587 7.02 -1.00 -30.32
CA ALA A 587 7.87 -1.92 -31.04
C ALA A 587 8.24 -3.07 -30.10
N ASP A 588 8.85 -4.16 -30.60
CA ASP A 588 9.25 -5.33 -29.80
C ASP A 588 10.18 -4.97 -28.62
N ASN A 589 10.85 -3.82 -28.70
CA ASN A 589 11.80 -3.34 -27.71
C ASN A 589 11.39 -1.99 -27.10
N TRP A 590 10.13 -1.59 -27.20
CA TRP A 590 9.65 -0.30 -26.69
C TRP A 590 8.24 -0.43 -26.11
N ASP A 591 8.13 -0.40 -24.79
CA ASP A 591 6.86 -0.39 -24.08
C ASP A 591 6.50 0.98 -23.52
N VAL A 592 5.21 1.23 -23.36
CA VAL A 592 4.63 2.47 -22.81
C VAL A 592 3.46 2.12 -21.93
N LEU A 593 3.46 2.63 -20.69
CA LEU A 593 2.30 2.67 -19.80
C LEU A 593 1.85 4.12 -19.69
N ALA A 594 0.57 4.38 -19.91
CA ALA A 594 0.01 5.72 -19.81
C ALA A 594 -1.32 5.70 -19.08
N SER A 595 -1.55 6.71 -18.26
CA SER A 595 -2.84 6.88 -17.59
C SER A 595 -3.23 8.35 -17.49
N TYR A 596 -4.53 8.58 -17.45
CA TYR A 596 -5.13 9.89 -17.22
C TYR A 596 -6.39 9.74 -16.37
N THR A 597 -6.54 10.63 -15.40
CA THR A 597 -7.73 10.70 -14.55
C THR A 597 -8.27 12.13 -14.55
N TYR A 598 -9.54 12.25 -14.84
CA TYR A 598 -10.35 13.43 -14.51
C TYR A 598 -11.22 13.07 -13.31
N LEU A 599 -11.17 13.89 -12.25
CA LEU A 599 -11.90 13.64 -11.01
C LEU A 599 -12.62 14.92 -10.57
N ASP A 600 -13.92 14.81 -10.35
CA ASP A 600 -14.76 15.88 -9.81
C ASP A 600 -15.42 15.36 -8.52
N MET A 601 -15.02 15.93 -7.39
CA MET A 601 -15.49 15.54 -6.06
C MET A 601 -16.10 16.74 -5.35
N GLU A 602 -17.27 16.54 -4.74
CA GLU A 602 -18.03 17.62 -4.10
C GLU A 602 -18.74 17.13 -2.83
N VAL A 603 -18.68 17.94 -1.79
CA VAL A 603 -19.49 17.77 -0.57
C VAL A 603 -20.92 18.23 -0.84
N LYS A 604 -21.86 17.30 -0.92
CA LYS A 604 -23.28 17.59 -1.22
C LYS A 604 -24.08 17.96 0.02
N LYS A 605 -23.73 17.36 1.16
CA LYS A 605 -24.35 17.64 2.46
C LYS A 605 -23.29 17.60 3.55
N ALA A 606 -23.33 18.53 4.47
CA ALA A 606 -22.50 18.57 5.66
C ALA A 606 -23.26 19.28 6.79
N THR A 607 -22.86 18.97 8.03
CA THR A 607 -23.35 19.69 9.23
C THR A 607 -22.90 21.14 9.22
N ASP A 608 -21.64 21.38 8.83
CA ASP A 608 -21.12 22.71 8.56
C ASP A 608 -21.51 23.13 7.14
N ALA A 609 -22.42 24.10 7.06
CA ALA A 609 -22.91 24.62 5.78
C ALA A 609 -21.82 25.25 4.91
N THR A 610 -20.68 25.65 5.50
CA THR A 610 -19.53 26.20 4.75
C THR A 610 -18.81 25.15 3.92
N LEU A 611 -19.00 23.87 4.22
CA LEU A 611 -18.42 22.77 3.46
C LEU A 611 -19.29 22.36 2.27
N VAL A 612 -20.58 22.75 2.22
CA VAL A 612 -21.48 22.34 1.13
C VAL A 612 -21.07 23.02 -0.18
N GLY A 613 -20.87 22.23 -1.23
CA GLY A 613 -20.40 22.69 -2.53
C GLY A 613 -18.86 22.79 -2.64
N THR A 614 -18.11 22.46 -1.59
CA THR A 614 -16.64 22.46 -1.63
C THR A 614 -16.07 21.17 -2.21
N THR A 615 -14.86 21.26 -2.75
CA THR A 615 -14.04 20.11 -3.12
C THR A 615 -13.19 19.72 -1.92
N PRO A 616 -13.15 18.43 -1.50
CA PRO A 616 -12.24 17.97 -0.45
C PRO A 616 -10.76 18.23 -0.79
N ILE A 617 -9.93 18.35 0.25
CA ILE A 617 -8.46 18.47 0.09
C ILE A 617 -7.87 17.20 -0.54
N TYR A 618 -6.65 17.32 -1.08
CA TYR A 618 -5.91 16.22 -1.74
C TYR A 618 -6.60 15.66 -2.99
N VAL A 619 -7.54 16.38 -3.58
CA VAL A 619 -8.29 15.96 -4.78
C VAL A 619 -7.89 16.83 -5.97
N PRO A 620 -6.95 16.40 -6.82
CA PRO A 620 -6.63 17.08 -8.07
C PRO A 620 -7.71 16.75 -9.12
N LYS A 621 -8.19 17.79 -9.85
CA LYS A 621 -9.15 17.56 -10.95
C LYS A 621 -8.56 16.78 -12.12
N HIS A 622 -7.26 16.89 -12.34
CA HIS A 622 -6.55 16.24 -13.43
C HIS A 622 -5.28 15.60 -12.91
N SER A 623 -5.04 14.36 -13.25
CA SER A 623 -3.74 13.70 -13.10
C SER A 623 -3.42 12.88 -14.34
N ALA A 624 -2.13 12.79 -14.67
CA ALA A 624 -1.66 12.04 -15.84
C ALA A 624 -0.30 11.42 -15.53
N ASN A 625 -0.11 10.18 -15.95
CA ASN A 625 1.13 9.46 -15.78
C ASN A 625 1.55 8.83 -17.10
N LEU A 626 2.85 8.82 -17.35
CA LEU A 626 3.48 8.14 -18.45
C LEU A 626 4.75 7.45 -17.93
N TRP A 627 4.91 6.17 -18.23
CA TRP A 627 6.16 5.44 -18.03
C TRP A 627 6.50 4.72 -19.32
N THR A 628 7.76 4.70 -19.72
CA THR A 628 8.21 4.03 -20.94
C THR A 628 9.56 3.38 -20.73
N ASN A 629 9.80 2.24 -21.37
CA ASN A 629 11.09 1.56 -21.42
C ASN A 629 11.48 1.32 -22.86
N TYR A 630 12.73 1.59 -23.18
CA TYR A 630 13.35 1.28 -24.46
C TYR A 630 14.55 0.36 -24.24
N TYR A 631 14.55 -0.79 -24.89
CA TYR A 631 15.61 -1.80 -24.79
C TYR A 631 16.50 -1.74 -26.03
N LEU A 632 17.78 -1.52 -25.81
CA LEU A 632 18.79 -1.52 -26.87
C LEU A 632 19.17 -2.98 -27.21
N THR A 633 18.66 -3.52 -28.30
CA THR A 633 18.79 -4.94 -28.68
C THR A 633 19.99 -5.22 -29.60
N SER A 634 20.75 -4.20 -30.01
CA SER A 634 21.85 -4.35 -30.94
C SER A 634 22.95 -3.32 -30.70
N GLY A 635 24.17 -3.60 -31.27
CA GLY A 635 25.35 -2.72 -31.17
C GLY A 635 26.11 -2.88 -29.85
N ALA A 636 26.98 -1.94 -29.54
CA ALA A 636 27.86 -1.96 -28.37
C ALA A 636 27.13 -1.74 -27.04
N LEU A 637 25.88 -1.29 -27.09
CA LEU A 637 25.02 -1.05 -25.91
C LEU A 637 23.85 -2.04 -25.84
N SER A 638 23.94 -3.18 -26.54
CA SER A 638 22.93 -4.24 -26.45
C SER A 638 22.77 -4.66 -24.99
N GLY A 639 21.52 -4.84 -24.54
CA GLY A 639 21.16 -5.15 -23.16
C GLY A 639 20.95 -3.94 -22.23
N VAL A 640 21.18 -2.72 -22.72
CA VAL A 640 20.84 -1.52 -21.97
C VAL A 640 19.33 -1.26 -22.08
N ARG A 641 18.67 -1.05 -20.94
CA ARG A 641 17.31 -0.52 -20.82
C ARG A 641 17.35 0.95 -20.41
N ILE A 642 16.63 1.78 -21.13
CA ILE A 642 16.40 3.18 -20.78
C ILE A 642 14.93 3.33 -20.43
N GLY A 643 14.64 3.54 -19.16
CA GLY A 643 13.30 3.78 -18.64
C GLY A 643 13.11 5.23 -18.21
N GLY A 644 11.92 5.75 -18.29
CA GLY A 644 11.61 7.08 -17.80
C GLY A 644 10.13 7.30 -17.60
N GLY A 645 9.80 8.14 -16.64
CA GLY A 645 8.43 8.47 -16.31
C GLY A 645 8.18 9.94 -16.11
N VAL A 646 6.94 10.35 -16.35
CA VAL A 646 6.43 11.70 -16.06
C VAL A 646 5.11 11.58 -15.34
N ARG A 647 4.98 12.29 -14.22
CA ARG A 647 3.76 12.36 -13.41
C ARG A 647 3.30 13.81 -13.30
N TYR A 648 2.09 14.09 -13.75
CA TYR A 648 1.43 15.38 -13.59
C TYR A 648 0.30 15.26 -12.57
N VAL A 649 0.28 16.15 -11.59
CA VAL A 649 -0.80 16.30 -10.62
C VAL A 649 -1.31 17.74 -10.70
N GLY A 650 -2.62 17.89 -10.91
CA GLY A 650 -3.28 19.18 -10.99
C GLY A 650 -3.31 19.93 -9.66
N GLU A 651 -3.75 21.17 -9.69
CA GLU A 651 -3.97 21.95 -8.46
C GLU A 651 -5.00 21.30 -7.55
N MET A 652 -4.84 21.47 -6.22
CA MET A 652 -5.74 20.95 -5.19
C MET A 652 -6.17 22.09 -4.27
N GLU A 653 -7.30 21.95 -3.60
CA GLU A 653 -7.71 22.88 -2.56
C GLU A 653 -6.77 22.77 -1.34
N MET A 654 -6.45 23.92 -0.72
CA MET A 654 -5.52 23.95 0.42
C MET A 654 -6.22 23.64 1.75
N ASP A 655 -7.53 23.88 1.83
CA ASP A 655 -8.34 23.66 3.03
C ASP A 655 -9.72 23.15 2.68
N ALA A 656 -10.40 22.54 3.63
CA ALA A 656 -11.71 21.92 3.43
C ALA A 656 -12.82 22.91 3.05
N THR A 657 -12.69 24.20 3.41
CA THR A 657 -13.68 25.25 3.08
C THR A 657 -13.40 25.93 1.74
N ASN A 658 -12.30 25.58 1.06
CA ASN A 658 -11.83 26.16 -0.20
C ASN A 658 -11.63 27.70 -0.16
N THR A 659 -11.22 28.21 1.00
CA THR A 659 -11.06 29.66 1.23
C THR A 659 -9.61 30.12 1.38
N GLN A 660 -8.67 29.21 1.64
CA GLN A 660 -7.27 29.53 1.91
C GLN A 660 -6.38 29.44 0.67
N GLY A 661 -6.98 29.28 -0.52
CA GLY A 661 -6.27 29.17 -1.78
C GLY A 661 -5.99 27.74 -2.19
N LYS A 662 -5.04 27.56 -3.11
CA LYS A 662 -4.74 26.25 -3.71
C LYS A 662 -3.30 25.86 -3.54
N VAL A 663 -3.07 24.55 -3.45
CA VAL A 663 -1.79 23.90 -3.67
C VAL A 663 -1.53 23.89 -5.19
N PRO A 664 -0.39 24.40 -5.66
CA PRO A 664 -0.08 24.43 -7.10
C PRO A 664 0.02 23.05 -7.72
N SER A 665 -0.29 22.95 -9.01
CA SER A 665 0.02 21.76 -9.81
C SER A 665 1.53 21.56 -9.96
N TYR A 666 1.95 20.30 -10.13
CA TYR A 666 3.34 19.95 -10.33
C TYR A 666 3.53 18.84 -11.36
N THR A 667 4.75 18.76 -11.90
CA THR A 667 5.15 17.70 -12.81
C THR A 667 6.50 17.13 -12.38
N VAL A 668 6.54 15.85 -12.06
CA VAL A 668 7.76 15.14 -11.66
C VAL A 668 8.20 14.21 -12.79
N THR A 669 9.49 14.18 -13.06
CA THR A 669 10.10 13.30 -14.05
C THR A 669 11.06 12.35 -13.37
N ASP A 670 10.99 11.07 -13.71
CA ASP A 670 11.84 10.01 -13.17
C ASP A 670 12.64 9.35 -14.32
N LEU A 671 13.83 8.83 -14.02
CA LEU A 671 14.71 8.15 -14.98
C LEU A 671 15.20 6.82 -14.39
N SER A 672 15.27 5.79 -15.22
CA SER A 672 15.82 4.49 -14.86
C SER A 672 16.73 3.97 -15.99
N LEU A 673 17.94 3.54 -15.64
CA LEU A 673 18.90 2.94 -16.58
C LEU A 673 19.26 1.56 -16.07
N GLY A 674 18.88 0.52 -16.80
CA GLY A 674 19.18 -0.86 -16.49
C GLY A 674 20.21 -1.45 -17.45
N TYR A 675 21.06 -2.35 -16.97
CA TYR A 675 21.98 -3.12 -17.81
C TYR A 675 22.18 -4.52 -17.26
N ASP A 676 21.98 -5.52 -18.13
CA ASP A 676 22.36 -6.90 -17.85
C ASP A 676 23.84 -7.09 -18.21
N LEU A 677 24.67 -7.28 -17.18
CA LEU A 677 26.13 -7.41 -17.34
C LEU A 677 26.54 -8.70 -18.06
N GLY A 678 25.67 -9.71 -18.14
CA GLY A 678 25.85 -10.89 -18.98
C GLY A 678 26.08 -10.55 -20.46
N ASN A 679 25.48 -9.47 -20.94
CA ASN A 679 25.71 -8.98 -22.30
C ASN A 679 27.12 -8.41 -22.51
N ALA A 680 27.84 -8.02 -21.45
CA ALA A 680 29.22 -7.57 -21.53
C ALA A 680 30.22 -8.72 -21.39
N SER A 681 29.90 -9.74 -20.58
CA SER A 681 30.75 -10.89 -20.33
C SER A 681 29.97 -12.07 -19.76
N ASP A 682 30.16 -13.26 -20.31
CA ASP A 682 29.56 -14.50 -19.82
C ASP A 682 29.86 -14.77 -18.33
N SER A 683 30.98 -14.27 -17.83
CA SER A 683 31.36 -14.40 -16.41
C SER A 683 30.50 -13.57 -15.46
N LEU A 684 29.70 -12.66 -15.99
CA LEU A 684 28.79 -11.79 -15.27
C LEU A 684 27.31 -12.15 -15.51
N ASN A 685 27.02 -13.28 -16.11
CA ASN A 685 25.68 -13.78 -16.28
C ASN A 685 24.94 -13.78 -14.95
N GLY A 686 23.68 -13.28 -14.93
CA GLY A 686 22.88 -13.11 -13.74
C GLY A 686 23.12 -11.79 -12.98
N ALA A 687 24.16 -11.01 -13.35
CA ALA A 687 24.42 -9.72 -12.73
C ALA A 687 23.68 -8.60 -13.50
N GLN A 688 22.89 -7.82 -12.78
CA GLN A 688 22.14 -6.67 -13.30
C GLN A 688 22.49 -5.41 -12.50
N VAL A 689 22.59 -4.30 -13.20
CA VAL A 689 22.79 -2.96 -12.60
C VAL A 689 21.63 -2.08 -13.00
N ASN A 690 21.04 -1.39 -12.03
CA ASN A 690 19.96 -0.44 -12.26
C ASN A 690 20.28 0.89 -11.55
N LEU A 691 20.34 1.99 -12.30
CA LEU A 691 20.47 3.35 -11.80
C LEU A 691 19.08 4.00 -11.89
N VAL A 692 18.56 4.43 -10.77
CA VAL A 692 17.27 5.12 -10.68
C VAL A 692 17.49 6.55 -10.21
N VAL A 693 16.85 7.49 -10.88
CA VAL A 693 16.79 8.89 -10.48
C VAL A 693 15.33 9.30 -10.36
N ASN A 694 14.84 9.39 -9.15
CA ASN A 694 13.50 9.93 -8.89
C ASN A 694 13.57 11.45 -8.78
N ASN A 695 12.55 12.12 -9.32
CA ASN A 695 12.49 13.59 -9.39
C ASN A 695 13.73 14.19 -10.06
N LEU A 696 13.98 13.80 -11.30
CA LEU A 696 15.20 14.12 -12.08
C LEU A 696 15.55 15.62 -12.09
N PHE A 697 14.55 16.50 -12.10
CA PHE A 697 14.74 17.95 -12.15
C PHE A 697 14.65 18.64 -10.80
N ASN A 698 14.53 17.85 -9.70
CA ASN A 698 14.37 18.32 -8.33
C ASN A 698 13.21 19.34 -8.19
N GLU A 699 12.08 19.03 -8.81
CA GLU A 699 10.86 19.81 -8.68
C GLU A 699 10.42 19.86 -7.23
N GLN A 700 10.19 21.05 -6.68
CA GLN A 700 9.71 21.24 -5.32
C GLN A 700 8.20 21.37 -5.33
N TYR A 701 7.53 20.41 -4.75
CA TYR A 701 6.08 20.37 -4.59
C TYR A 701 5.72 20.07 -3.14
N TYR A 702 4.48 20.30 -2.79
CA TYR A 702 3.98 20.09 -1.44
C TYR A 702 2.49 19.75 -1.45
N SER A 703 2.00 19.25 -0.34
CA SER A 703 0.58 19.01 -0.06
C SER A 703 0.21 19.74 1.23
N CYS A 704 -1.06 20.12 1.39
CA CYS A 704 -1.54 20.81 2.58
C CYS A 704 -2.88 20.26 3.06
N TYR A 705 -3.04 20.16 4.38
CA TYR A 705 -4.32 19.97 5.05
C TYR A 705 -5.05 21.30 5.30
N ASN A 706 -4.28 22.36 5.56
CA ASN A 706 -4.67 23.77 5.67
C ASN A 706 -3.41 24.64 5.55
N GLN A 707 -3.53 25.97 5.68
CA GLN A 707 -2.38 26.90 5.56
C GLN A 707 -1.28 26.68 6.61
N THR A 708 -1.59 26.05 7.75
CA THR A 708 -0.63 25.81 8.83
C THR A 708 -0.02 24.41 8.77
N ASN A 709 -0.62 23.50 8.05
CA ASN A 709 -0.21 22.09 7.96
C ASN A 709 0.07 21.69 6.51
N CYS A 710 1.30 21.87 6.07
CA CYS A 710 1.79 21.47 4.76
C CYS A 710 3.04 20.57 4.90
N TRP A 711 3.30 19.75 3.89
CA TRP A 711 4.42 18.81 3.82
C TRP A 711 5.05 18.86 2.43
N PHE A 712 6.36 18.83 2.38
CA PHE A 712 7.08 18.71 1.11
C PHE A 712 6.92 17.33 0.49
N GLY A 713 6.82 17.27 -0.84
CA GLY A 713 6.96 16.06 -1.61
C GLY A 713 8.40 15.56 -1.68
N ALA A 714 8.65 14.49 -2.43
CA ALA A 714 9.96 13.87 -2.55
C ALA A 714 10.98 14.76 -3.27
N GLU A 715 12.15 14.92 -2.67
CA GLU A 715 13.33 15.51 -3.32
C GLU A 715 13.90 14.58 -4.40
N GLN A 716 14.83 15.11 -5.20
CA GLN A 716 15.62 14.28 -6.09
C GLN A 716 16.39 13.22 -5.30
N THR A 717 16.29 11.97 -5.75
CA THR A 717 17.12 10.87 -5.25
C THR A 717 17.78 10.14 -6.40
N VAL A 718 19.03 9.72 -6.17
CA VAL A 718 19.80 8.87 -7.07
C VAL A 718 20.13 7.58 -6.35
N GLU A 719 19.83 6.44 -6.97
CA GLU A 719 20.06 5.12 -6.41
C GLU A 719 20.70 4.20 -7.44
N LEU A 720 21.71 3.47 -7.00
CA LEU A 720 22.38 2.44 -7.76
C LEU A 720 22.12 1.09 -7.11
N ASN A 721 21.44 0.20 -7.84
CA ASN A 721 21.15 -1.17 -7.43
C ASN A 721 21.99 -2.14 -8.25
N VAL A 722 22.59 -3.11 -7.60
CA VAL A 722 23.29 -4.24 -8.21
C VAL A 722 22.67 -5.52 -7.70
N ASN A 723 22.11 -6.34 -8.58
CA ASN A 723 21.53 -7.63 -8.27
C ASN A 723 22.31 -8.73 -8.98
N TYR A 724 22.55 -9.84 -8.28
CA TYR A 724 23.18 -11.02 -8.83
C TYR A 724 22.31 -12.26 -8.56
N GLY A 725 21.82 -12.85 -9.65
CA GLY A 725 21.00 -14.06 -9.64
C GLY A 725 21.81 -15.28 -10.09
N PHE A 726 21.63 -16.44 -9.41
CA PHE A 726 22.31 -17.72 -9.72
C PHE A 726 21.49 -18.93 -9.29
#